data_f3a0c728ea65c8af54906be79f11dc05
#
_entry.id   f3a0c728ea65c8af54906be79f11dc05
#
_cell.length_a   1.000
_cell.length_b   1.000
_cell.length_c   1.000
_cell.angle_alpha   90.00
_cell.angle_beta   90.00
_cell.angle_gamma   90.00
#
_symmetry.space_group_name_H-M   'P 1'
#
loop_
_entity.id
_entity.type
_entity.pdbx_description
1 polymer ?
#
loop_
_entity_poly.entity_id
_entity_poly.type
_entity_poly.pdbx_seq_one_letter_code
_entity_poly.pdbx_strand_id
1 'polypeptide(L)'
;MTKHPNNQVNTGRAKTVRRRKEARSSISEAGCRTSGNHAFIRLFVVLWVFGCFAIGHSLLAAEPFEAFLDKHCVSCHGPKKVKRDLRIDTLSRDFKKGVDGHLWAEIVERINSGEMPPEDKPQPTEDEIEAVISQLNSLIREGRAARMAARPPVAHYRLSRKEYQNTVYDLLGVRYDAAKPGELNADPLWHGFERIGARLSLSPSHVERYYRAAEIVLSRAFPAKPVEPRKIRKTAADLRYRGGATQQEYLKRFDIKRPLRMLIFPGRLQQAFRHNWFGRTGPEQSGLYRARMKVSGIRPPAGQVAHLRIGKRLSEDSNEGLIELDILAPEDEPEIIEFEVFLEMPASLDFRVVVSDIIDRRKGAHYRNALSSPNYVFTHSSETRLLNPVAPKMFDEEGNGIFSSVLLDWIEWEGPIESKAEQATRAGLLPPDDATPDSVANHLQRFAERAWRRPVPPDELNPYLKAYDAEREAGEKVFAAYQVAILGVLTSRHFTYVVEGDAKPRARLNDWELASRLSYLLWSSMPDEALFDAARNNQLSGKVLATQVDRMLADPKIARFVEDFPRQWLQLHRLGMFPPDKKLYPDYEVWLETSMRGEVVHFFKEVFAKNLPLDAFLNSDWTMANPRLCEFYGLAEPKTSGFQRVALRPGQHRGGLLTMGAILGLTSDGTRHRPVHRGVWISEAIFGKSPPPPPANVDPIEPNPPDSPKATIRQKLDAHNQNPNCAACHRNIDPLGLAFDQYDAIGQWRTHERVAKGTGEDPPVNASGRMPNGRPFTDAAQFKQLLLDDRDGFLRAFVEHLCTYALRRVLTIDDREDIQSIVDEAKKKQYRLQDIVRAVALSELIRKR
;
A
#
# COMPACT_ATOMS: atom_id res chain seq x y z
N MET A 1 -8.36 54.58 23.26
CA MET A 1 -7.22 54.92 24.12
C MET A 1 -6.32 53.71 24.18
N THR A 2 -5.30 53.88 23.58
CA THR A 2 -3.83 53.84 23.62
C THR A 2 -3.30 52.46 23.21
N LYS A 3 -2.80 52.42 22.02
CA LYS A 3 -1.48 52.60 21.43
C LYS A 3 -0.65 51.30 21.31
N HIS A 4 -0.47 50.98 20.04
CA HIS A 4 0.65 50.15 19.52
C HIS A 4 2.04 50.69 19.98
N PRO A 5 3.14 49.88 19.87
CA PRO A 5 3.94 50.16 18.68
C PRO A 5 4.48 48.91 17.91
N ASN A 6 4.55 49.17 16.61
CA ASN A 6 5.41 48.57 15.59
C ASN A 6 6.87 48.39 16.02
N ASN A 7 7.55 47.35 15.46
CA ASN A 7 8.89 47.59 14.97
C ASN A 7 9.14 46.82 13.67
N GLN A 8 9.59 47.57 12.72
CA GLN A 8 9.94 47.26 11.34
C GLN A 8 11.31 46.55 11.28
N VAL A 9 11.38 45.58 10.38
CA VAL A 9 12.22 45.52 9.19
C VAL A 9 13.67 46.02 9.32
N ASN A 10 14.63 45.16 9.04
CA ASN A 10 15.78 45.63 8.32
C ASN A 10 16.29 44.57 7.33
N THR A 11 16.22 44.95 6.09
CA THR A 11 16.85 44.37 4.90
C THR A 11 18.33 44.78 4.83
N GLY A 12 19.21 43.86 4.58
CA GLY A 12 20.63 44.11 4.35
C GLY A 12 21.18 43.22 3.23
N ARG A 13 21.35 43.83 2.09
CA ARG A 13 21.92 43.36 0.83
C ARG A 13 23.40 42.89 0.95
N ALA A 14 23.64 41.78 0.27
CA ALA A 14 24.69 41.52 -0.72
C ALA A 14 26.01 42.25 -0.67
N LYS A 15 27.09 41.47 -0.79
CA LYS A 15 28.11 41.57 -1.87
C LYS A 15 29.32 40.66 -1.59
N THR A 16 29.57 39.79 -2.55
CA THR A 16 30.80 39.57 -3.31
C THR A 16 32.10 39.32 -2.57
N VAL A 17 32.79 38.29 -3.00
CA VAL A 17 34.09 38.29 -3.66
C VAL A 17 34.68 36.89 -3.66
N ARG A 18 34.76 36.23 -4.79
CA ARG A 18 35.94 35.99 -5.67
C ARG A 18 37.21 35.43 -5.05
N ARG A 19 37.59 34.27 -5.56
CA ARG A 19 38.93 33.78 -5.86
C ARG A 19 39.89 33.44 -4.70
N ARG A 20 40.30 32.18 -4.69
CA ARG A 20 41.74 31.87 -4.75
C ARG A 20 41.97 30.48 -5.37
N LYS A 21 42.85 30.55 -6.37
CA LYS A 21 43.54 29.49 -7.04
C LYS A 21 44.74 29.06 -6.20
N GLU A 22 45.17 27.82 -6.41
CA GLU A 22 46.53 27.30 -6.36
C GLU A 22 47.29 27.33 -5.05
N ALA A 23 47.66 26.14 -4.56
CA ALA A 23 48.96 25.89 -4.04
C ALA A 23 49.36 24.42 -4.31
N ARG A 24 50.28 24.27 -5.26
CA ARG A 24 51.19 23.13 -5.39
C ARG A 24 52.23 23.26 -4.28
N SER A 25 52.65 22.16 -3.64
CA SER A 25 53.95 21.95 -3.06
C SER A 25 54.22 20.44 -3.02
N SER A 26 54.98 19.84 -3.89
CA SER A 26 56.41 19.53 -3.81
C SER A 26 56.84 19.05 -2.41
N ILE A 27 57.07 17.74 -2.28
CA ILE A 27 58.01 17.17 -1.29
C ILE A 27 58.98 16.27 -2.03
N SER A 28 60.23 16.57 -1.76
CA SER A 28 61.48 16.17 -2.30
C SER A 28 61.87 14.71 -2.04
N GLU A 29 62.64 14.26 -2.99
CA GLU A 29 63.58 13.14 -2.98
C GLU A 29 64.43 12.99 -1.73
N ALA A 30 64.59 11.75 -1.28
CA ALA A 30 65.73 11.33 -0.50
C ALA A 30 66.32 10.05 -1.13
N GLY A 31 67.48 10.18 -1.63
CA GLY A 31 68.21 9.11 -2.29
C GLY A 31 68.78 8.09 -1.35
N CYS A 32 68.97 6.89 -1.85
CA CYS A 32 69.95 5.98 -1.35
C CYS A 32 70.65 5.27 -2.55
N ARG A 33 71.89 5.55 -2.70
CA ARG A 33 72.85 4.88 -3.64
C ARG A 33 73.20 3.52 -3.09
N THR A 34 73.04 2.44 -3.91
CA THR A 34 74.06 1.37 -3.90
C THR A 34 74.24 0.81 -5.31
N SER A 35 75.49 0.64 -5.59
CA SER A 35 76.12 0.26 -6.85
C SER A 35 76.01 -1.23 -7.16
N GLY A 36 76.01 -1.51 -8.46
CA GLY A 36 76.68 -2.71 -9.00
C GLY A 36 75.79 -3.80 -9.58
N ASN A 37 75.67 -3.87 -10.87
CA ASN A 37 75.94 -5.01 -11.75
C ASN A 37 75.26 -4.88 -13.09
N HIS A 38 75.93 -4.28 -14.01
CA HIS A 38 75.63 -4.32 -15.43
C HIS A 38 76.22 -5.62 -16.06
N ALA A 39 75.51 -6.73 -16.02
CA ALA A 39 75.89 -7.88 -16.81
C ALA A 39 74.74 -8.89 -17.11
N PHE A 40 73.53 -8.69 -16.63
CA PHE A 40 72.45 -9.69 -16.86
C PHE A 40 71.23 -9.19 -17.66
N ILE A 41 71.24 -7.94 -18.14
CA ILE A 41 70.06 -7.32 -18.75
C ILE A 41 70.00 -7.51 -20.29
N ARG A 42 71.06 -7.97 -20.91
CA ARG A 42 71.09 -8.13 -22.40
C ARG A 42 70.59 -9.49 -22.95
N LEU A 43 70.34 -10.48 -22.07
CA LEU A 43 69.82 -11.80 -22.54
C LEU A 43 68.30 -11.96 -22.33
N PHE A 44 67.68 -11.12 -21.53
CA PHE A 44 66.23 -11.21 -21.31
C PHE A 44 65.39 -10.36 -22.29
N VAL A 45 65.98 -9.35 -22.94
CA VAL A 45 65.23 -8.50 -23.90
C VAL A 45 65.05 -9.16 -25.24
N VAL A 46 65.93 -10.06 -25.65
CA VAL A 46 65.80 -10.79 -26.95
C VAL A 46 64.80 -11.97 -26.87
N LEU A 47 64.62 -12.55 -25.68
CA LEU A 47 63.61 -13.59 -25.47
C LEU A 47 62.20 -13.03 -25.21
N TRP A 48 62.06 -11.76 -24.85
CA TRP A 48 60.77 -11.13 -24.64
C TRP A 48 60.12 -10.60 -25.92
N VAL A 49 60.95 -10.25 -26.96
CA VAL A 49 60.45 -9.78 -28.25
C VAL A 49 60.03 -10.93 -29.15
N PHE A 50 60.61 -12.15 -28.96
CA PHE A 50 60.12 -13.35 -29.69
C PHE A 50 59.01 -14.09 -28.96
N GLY A 51 58.78 -13.87 -27.65
CA GLY A 51 57.68 -14.38 -26.86
C GLY A 51 56.35 -13.62 -27.07
N CYS A 52 56.43 -12.31 -27.41
CA CYS A 52 55.24 -11.50 -27.66
C CYS A 52 54.66 -11.61 -29.09
N PHE A 53 55.35 -12.28 -30.01
CA PHE A 53 54.80 -12.56 -31.35
C PHE A 53 54.15 -13.95 -31.51
N ALA A 54 54.17 -14.77 -30.42
CA ALA A 54 53.55 -16.08 -30.42
C ALA A 54 52.35 -16.17 -29.44
N ILE A 55 51.98 -15.07 -28.73
CA ILE A 55 50.68 -14.93 -28.11
C ILE A 55 49.75 -14.48 -29.24
N GLY A 56 49.29 -15.48 -29.93
CA GLY A 56 48.41 -15.38 -31.02
C GLY A 56 47.29 -14.43 -30.79
N HIS A 57 46.86 -13.82 -31.83
CA HIS A 57 45.48 -13.55 -32.10
C HIS A 57 44.69 -14.83 -31.74
N SER A 58 44.28 -15.00 -30.49
CA SER A 58 43.03 -15.67 -30.23
C SER A 58 42.02 -14.78 -30.95
N LEU A 59 41.76 -15.10 -32.21
CA LEU A 59 40.47 -14.87 -32.78
C LEU A 59 39.50 -15.36 -31.70
N LEU A 60 38.89 -14.44 -30.95
CA LEU A 60 37.67 -14.70 -30.23
C LEU A 60 36.75 -15.23 -31.32
N ALA A 61 36.65 -16.56 -31.43
CA ALA A 61 35.63 -17.17 -32.23
C ALA A 61 34.36 -16.55 -31.77
N ALA A 62 33.67 -15.83 -32.63
CA ALA A 62 32.38 -15.22 -32.28
C ALA A 62 31.54 -16.34 -31.66
N GLU A 63 31.02 -16.10 -30.45
CA GLU A 63 30.16 -17.06 -29.78
C GLU A 63 29.07 -17.50 -30.76
N PRO A 64 28.77 -18.78 -30.88
CA PRO A 64 27.85 -19.28 -31.91
C PRO A 64 26.51 -18.54 -31.96
N PHE A 65 26.01 -18.02 -30.83
CA PHE A 65 24.79 -17.24 -30.81
C PHE A 65 24.91 -15.86 -31.48
N GLU A 66 26.11 -15.27 -31.56
CA GLU A 66 26.34 -14.00 -32.27
C GLU A 66 26.09 -14.14 -33.78
N ALA A 67 26.52 -15.24 -34.36
CA ALA A 67 26.26 -15.51 -35.78
C ALA A 67 24.76 -15.63 -36.08
N PHE A 68 23.99 -16.24 -35.17
CA PHE A 68 22.53 -16.31 -35.28
C PHE A 68 21.89 -14.91 -35.18
N LEU A 69 22.34 -14.10 -34.20
CA LEU A 69 21.83 -12.75 -34.02
C LEU A 69 22.11 -11.85 -35.22
N ASP A 70 23.30 -11.92 -35.77
CA ASP A 70 23.69 -11.17 -36.98
C ASP A 70 22.83 -11.56 -38.19
N LYS A 71 22.56 -12.85 -38.35
CA LYS A 71 21.78 -13.38 -39.46
C LYS A 71 20.29 -13.04 -39.38
N HIS A 72 19.69 -13.18 -38.19
CA HIS A 72 18.24 -13.15 -38.05
C HIS A 72 17.71 -11.90 -37.31
N CYS A 73 18.52 -11.21 -36.50
CA CYS A 73 18.03 -10.19 -35.56
C CYS A 73 18.55 -8.76 -35.85
N VAL A 74 19.87 -8.61 -36.10
CA VAL A 74 20.55 -7.29 -36.20
C VAL A 74 20.02 -6.43 -37.33
N SER A 75 19.48 -7.03 -38.41
CA SER A 75 18.88 -6.30 -39.52
C SER A 75 17.69 -5.43 -39.10
N CYS A 76 17.01 -5.77 -38.02
CA CYS A 76 15.87 -5.04 -37.45
C CYS A 76 16.15 -4.43 -36.09
N HIS A 77 17.06 -5.01 -35.30
CA HIS A 77 17.41 -4.61 -33.93
C HIS A 77 18.89 -4.25 -33.81
N GLY A 78 19.44 -3.54 -34.81
CA GLY A 78 20.83 -3.11 -34.88
C GLY A 78 21.00 -1.64 -35.20
N PRO A 79 22.22 -1.19 -35.56
CA PRO A 79 22.54 0.23 -35.70
C PRO A 79 21.79 0.94 -36.83
N LYS A 80 21.42 0.21 -37.89
CA LYS A 80 20.73 0.78 -39.07
C LYS A 80 19.22 0.86 -38.86
N LYS A 81 18.65 0.02 -38.03
CA LYS A 81 17.21 -0.03 -37.74
C LYS A 81 16.98 -0.50 -36.31
N VAL A 82 16.24 0.28 -35.57
CA VAL A 82 15.88 0.00 -34.17
C VAL A 82 14.39 -0.24 -34.09
N LYS A 83 13.95 -1.50 -34.05
CA LYS A 83 12.56 -1.83 -33.83
C LYS A 83 12.29 -2.03 -32.32
N ARG A 84 11.18 -1.42 -31.82
CA ARG A 84 10.75 -1.51 -30.41
C ARG A 84 11.86 -1.13 -29.41
N ASP A 85 12.69 -0.16 -29.76
CA ASP A 85 13.79 0.36 -28.95
C ASP A 85 14.83 -0.69 -28.49
N LEU A 86 14.82 -1.85 -29.11
CA LEU A 86 15.76 -2.91 -28.82
C LEU A 86 16.96 -2.84 -29.79
N ARG A 87 18.15 -2.68 -29.20
CA ARG A 87 19.45 -2.73 -29.87
C ARG A 87 20.21 -3.96 -29.37
N ILE A 88 20.11 -5.08 -30.10
CA ILE A 88 20.75 -6.34 -29.69
C ILE A 88 22.28 -6.25 -29.76
N ASP A 89 22.81 -5.47 -30.70
CA ASP A 89 24.25 -5.22 -30.84
C ASP A 89 24.87 -4.44 -29.69
N THR A 90 24.08 -3.71 -28.89
CA THR A 90 24.56 -2.94 -27.73
C THR A 90 24.30 -3.62 -26.38
N LEU A 91 23.60 -4.74 -26.35
CA LEU A 91 23.36 -5.48 -25.13
C LEU A 91 24.67 -6.00 -24.52
N SER A 92 24.79 -5.93 -23.23
CA SER A 92 25.92 -6.47 -22.51
C SER A 92 26.02 -7.99 -22.69
N ARG A 93 27.20 -8.47 -23.08
CA ARG A 93 27.54 -9.91 -23.12
C ARG A 93 28.10 -10.40 -21.77
N ASP A 94 28.23 -9.53 -20.80
CA ASP A 94 28.65 -9.92 -19.45
C ASP A 94 27.43 -10.51 -18.68
N PHE A 95 27.13 -11.76 -18.96
CA PHE A 95 26.07 -12.50 -18.27
C PHE A 95 26.33 -12.64 -16.76
N LYS A 96 27.58 -12.53 -16.30
CA LYS A 96 27.94 -12.58 -14.89
C LYS A 96 27.47 -11.33 -14.15
N LYS A 97 27.58 -10.15 -14.75
CA LYS A 97 27.01 -8.91 -14.21
C LYS A 97 25.49 -8.86 -14.41
N GLY A 98 24.97 -9.40 -15.51
CA GLY A 98 23.55 -9.55 -15.79
C GLY A 98 22.78 -8.23 -15.99
N VAL A 99 23.46 -7.16 -16.44
CA VAL A 99 22.86 -5.83 -16.63
C VAL A 99 21.65 -5.90 -17.55
N ASP A 100 21.78 -6.60 -18.69
CA ASP A 100 20.72 -6.78 -19.69
C ASP A 100 20.08 -8.17 -19.63
N GLY A 101 20.20 -8.86 -18.50
CA GLY A 101 19.75 -10.25 -18.35
C GLY A 101 18.27 -10.45 -18.67
N HIS A 102 17.41 -9.47 -18.34
CA HIS A 102 15.99 -9.49 -18.65
C HIS A 102 15.71 -9.43 -20.16
N LEU A 103 16.46 -8.63 -20.90
CA LEU A 103 16.35 -8.53 -22.36
C LEU A 103 16.80 -9.83 -23.03
N TRP A 104 17.91 -10.42 -22.57
CA TRP A 104 18.37 -11.72 -23.06
C TRP A 104 17.34 -12.83 -22.83
N ALA A 105 16.70 -12.82 -21.66
CA ALA A 105 15.64 -13.79 -21.37
C ALA A 105 14.39 -13.57 -22.24
N GLU A 106 14.02 -12.32 -22.52
CA GLU A 106 12.93 -11.99 -23.44
C GLU A 106 13.26 -12.43 -24.89
N ILE A 107 14.49 -12.22 -25.32
CA ILE A 107 14.96 -12.69 -26.65
C ILE A 107 14.81 -14.21 -26.77
N VAL A 108 15.28 -14.97 -25.78
CA VAL A 108 15.12 -16.43 -25.75
C VAL A 108 13.67 -16.85 -25.83
N GLU A 109 12.78 -16.18 -25.05
CA GLU A 109 11.35 -16.49 -25.04
C GLU A 109 10.68 -16.24 -26.40
N ARG A 110 10.99 -15.11 -27.05
CA ARG A 110 10.42 -14.78 -28.37
C ARG A 110 10.91 -15.65 -29.49
N ILE A 111 12.17 -16.12 -29.42
CA ILE A 111 12.69 -17.12 -30.37
C ILE A 111 11.97 -18.45 -30.14
N ASN A 112 11.85 -18.89 -28.90
CA ASN A 112 11.23 -20.18 -28.55
C ASN A 112 9.72 -20.20 -28.83
N SER A 113 9.02 -19.07 -28.74
CA SER A 113 7.59 -18.96 -29.08
C SER A 113 7.32 -18.81 -30.59
N GLY A 114 8.34 -18.66 -31.39
CA GLY A 114 8.22 -18.40 -32.83
C GLY A 114 7.74 -16.98 -33.20
N GLU A 115 7.68 -16.07 -32.19
CA GLU A 115 7.32 -14.66 -32.42
C GLU A 115 8.43 -13.89 -33.16
N MET A 116 9.67 -14.37 -33.05
CA MET A 116 10.84 -13.77 -33.71
C MET A 116 11.74 -14.85 -34.35
N PRO A 117 12.17 -14.65 -35.62
CA PRO A 117 11.83 -13.53 -36.51
C PRO A 117 10.34 -13.55 -36.92
N PRO A 118 9.76 -12.37 -37.33
CA PRO A 118 8.41 -12.34 -37.86
C PRO A 118 8.22 -13.23 -39.07
N GLU A 119 7.00 -13.78 -39.27
CA GLU A 119 6.70 -14.74 -40.37
C GLU A 119 7.06 -14.25 -41.79
N ASP A 120 7.06 -12.91 -42.00
CA ASP A 120 7.44 -12.30 -43.29
C ASP A 120 8.95 -12.20 -43.52
N LYS A 121 9.76 -12.75 -42.64
CA LYS A 121 11.23 -12.77 -42.74
C LYS A 121 11.79 -14.17 -42.88
N PRO A 122 13.07 -14.32 -43.38
CA PRO A 122 13.73 -15.61 -43.39
C PRO A 122 13.73 -16.26 -41.99
N GLN A 123 13.16 -17.44 -41.92
CA GLN A 123 13.04 -18.19 -40.67
C GLN A 123 14.31 -19.02 -40.43
N PRO A 124 14.80 -19.12 -39.20
CA PRO A 124 15.87 -20.04 -38.79
C PRO A 124 15.38 -21.48 -38.84
N THR A 125 16.29 -22.41 -38.98
CA THR A 125 16.00 -23.84 -38.86
C THR A 125 15.77 -24.24 -37.41
N GLU A 126 15.08 -25.38 -37.19
CA GLU A 126 14.87 -25.89 -35.81
C GLU A 126 16.20 -26.13 -35.10
N ASP A 127 17.22 -26.65 -35.79
CA ASP A 127 18.55 -26.85 -35.22
C ASP A 127 19.24 -25.53 -34.86
N GLU A 128 19.10 -24.48 -35.67
CA GLU A 128 19.61 -23.13 -35.34
C GLU A 128 18.91 -22.56 -34.10
N ILE A 129 17.59 -22.75 -33.97
CA ILE A 129 16.80 -22.31 -32.80
C ILE A 129 17.23 -23.06 -31.54
N GLU A 130 17.31 -24.41 -31.60
CA GLU A 130 17.74 -25.23 -30.47
C GLU A 130 19.14 -24.86 -30.02
N ALA A 131 20.08 -24.72 -30.95
CA ALA A 131 21.46 -24.36 -30.62
C ALA A 131 21.57 -22.99 -29.93
N VAL A 132 20.93 -21.95 -30.47
CA VAL A 132 20.99 -20.60 -29.87
C VAL A 132 20.29 -20.53 -28.50
N ILE A 133 19.13 -21.17 -28.37
CA ILE A 133 18.39 -21.23 -27.10
C ILE A 133 19.18 -21.96 -26.01
N SER A 134 19.76 -23.13 -26.38
CA SER A 134 20.58 -23.91 -25.46
C SER A 134 21.79 -23.12 -24.97
N GLN A 135 22.50 -22.45 -25.88
CA GLN A 135 23.67 -21.65 -25.53
C GLN A 135 23.32 -20.44 -24.66
N LEU A 136 22.33 -19.65 -25.07
CA LEU A 136 21.91 -18.48 -24.27
C LEU A 136 21.40 -18.88 -22.86
N ASN A 137 20.65 -19.97 -22.78
CA ASN A 137 20.22 -20.51 -21.49
C ASN A 137 21.39 -20.98 -20.61
N SER A 138 22.44 -21.54 -21.22
CA SER A 138 23.66 -21.92 -20.47
C SER A 138 24.38 -20.69 -19.93
N LEU A 139 24.57 -19.65 -20.74
CA LEU A 139 25.22 -18.40 -20.35
C LEU A 139 24.41 -17.69 -19.24
N ILE A 140 23.08 -17.68 -19.37
CA ILE A 140 22.18 -17.10 -18.34
C ILE A 140 22.31 -17.89 -17.03
N ARG A 141 22.34 -19.23 -17.07
CA ARG A 141 22.51 -20.08 -15.87
C ARG A 141 23.88 -19.91 -15.23
N GLU A 142 24.95 -19.86 -16.02
CA GLU A 142 26.31 -19.60 -15.49
C GLU A 142 26.41 -18.21 -14.86
N GLY A 143 25.82 -17.21 -15.51
CA GLY A 143 25.72 -15.87 -14.97
C GLY A 143 24.95 -15.82 -13.63
N ARG A 144 23.85 -16.57 -13.56
CA ARG A 144 23.08 -16.75 -12.32
C ARG A 144 23.94 -17.32 -11.19
N ALA A 145 24.66 -18.42 -11.47
CA ALA A 145 25.53 -19.05 -10.47
C ALA A 145 26.60 -18.07 -9.96
N ALA A 146 27.22 -17.29 -10.86
CA ALA A 146 28.21 -16.26 -10.48
C ALA A 146 27.61 -15.14 -9.62
N ARG A 147 26.42 -14.64 -9.98
CA ARG A 147 25.73 -13.59 -9.20
C ARG A 147 25.27 -14.10 -7.84
N MET A 148 24.79 -15.34 -7.76
CA MET A 148 24.43 -15.97 -6.49
C MET A 148 25.63 -16.12 -5.57
N ALA A 149 26.80 -16.51 -6.11
CA ALA A 149 28.05 -16.59 -5.34
C ALA A 149 28.55 -15.21 -4.87
N ALA A 150 28.26 -14.15 -5.64
CA ALA A 150 28.66 -12.79 -5.31
C ALA A 150 27.69 -12.04 -4.35
N ARG A 151 26.56 -12.65 -3.98
CA ARG A 151 25.61 -12.04 -3.02
C ARG A 151 26.26 -11.85 -1.66
N PRO A 152 25.95 -10.71 -0.97
CA PRO A 152 26.44 -10.52 0.39
C PRO A 152 26.06 -11.68 1.29
N PRO A 153 26.94 -12.13 2.20
CA PRO A 153 26.67 -13.27 3.07
C PRO A 153 25.51 -13.02 4.03
N VAL A 154 25.15 -11.76 4.30
CA VAL A 154 24.03 -11.38 5.17
C VAL A 154 23.16 -10.34 4.48
N ALA A 155 21.85 -10.56 4.47
CA ALA A 155 20.86 -9.59 4.03
C ALA A 155 20.07 -9.03 5.23
N HIS A 156 19.79 -7.74 5.22
CA HIS A 156 19.08 -7.03 6.27
C HIS A 156 17.84 -6.34 5.66
N TYR A 157 16.68 -6.66 6.20
CA TYR A 157 15.41 -6.07 5.79
C TYR A 157 14.79 -5.35 6.99
N ARG A 158 14.80 -4.01 7.00
CA ARG A 158 14.13 -3.23 8.05
C ARG A 158 12.63 -3.53 8.02
N LEU A 159 12.03 -3.64 9.21
CA LEU A 159 10.58 -3.76 9.31
C LEU A 159 9.92 -2.49 8.78
N SER A 160 8.84 -2.64 8.00
CA SER A 160 7.95 -1.53 7.68
C SER A 160 7.18 -1.09 8.93
N ARG A 161 6.57 0.10 8.90
CA ARG A 161 5.73 0.57 10.00
C ARG A 161 4.64 -0.44 10.39
N LYS A 162 3.99 -1.04 9.40
CA LYS A 162 2.93 -2.03 9.61
C LYS A 162 3.46 -3.31 10.27
N GLU A 163 4.62 -3.77 9.82
CA GLU A 163 5.28 -4.96 10.38
C GLU A 163 5.78 -4.72 11.80
N TYR A 164 6.34 -3.54 12.07
CA TYR A 164 6.71 -3.15 13.44
C TYR A 164 5.51 -3.15 14.37
N GLN A 165 4.41 -2.50 13.98
CA GLN A 165 3.16 -2.46 14.73
C GLN A 165 2.62 -3.86 15.05
N ASN A 166 2.56 -4.73 14.04
CA ASN A 166 2.07 -6.10 14.19
C ASN A 166 3.01 -6.94 15.06
N THR A 167 4.33 -6.77 14.88
CA THR A 167 5.34 -7.50 15.69
C THR A 167 5.25 -7.12 17.16
N VAL A 168 5.10 -5.83 17.47
CA VAL A 168 4.88 -5.34 18.83
C VAL A 168 3.60 -5.92 19.42
N TYR A 169 2.52 -5.98 18.67
CA TYR A 169 1.27 -6.56 19.12
C TYR A 169 1.41 -8.06 19.45
N ASP A 170 2.05 -8.83 18.57
CA ASP A 170 2.20 -10.27 18.75
C ASP A 170 3.27 -10.63 19.82
N LEU A 171 4.23 -9.72 20.07
CA LEU A 171 5.25 -9.92 21.10
C LEU A 171 4.77 -9.51 22.51
N LEU A 172 4.05 -8.40 22.62
CA LEU A 172 3.72 -7.73 23.89
C LEU A 172 2.20 -7.58 24.15
N GLY A 173 1.34 -7.93 23.19
CA GLY A 173 -0.11 -7.70 23.30
C GLY A 173 -0.49 -6.21 23.37
N VAL A 174 0.32 -5.33 22.79
CA VAL A 174 0.12 -3.88 22.86
C VAL A 174 -0.23 -3.31 21.49
N ARG A 175 -1.34 -2.58 21.42
CA ARG A 175 -1.71 -1.83 20.23
C ARG A 175 -0.93 -0.52 20.17
N TYR A 176 -0.22 -0.32 19.06
CA TYR A 176 0.57 0.86 18.77
C TYR A 176 0.36 1.25 17.31
N ASP A 177 -0.05 2.49 17.05
CA ASP A 177 -0.21 3.00 15.70
C ASP A 177 1.09 3.66 15.22
N ALA A 178 1.89 2.88 14.51
CA ALA A 178 3.16 3.33 13.95
C ALA A 178 3.00 4.37 12.81
N ALA A 179 1.81 4.48 12.22
CA ALA A 179 1.52 5.39 11.12
C ALA A 179 1.04 6.78 11.58
N LYS A 180 0.70 6.91 12.86
CA LYS A 180 0.26 8.18 13.44
C LYS A 180 1.28 9.29 13.22
N PRO A 181 0.85 10.52 12.89
CA PRO A 181 1.75 11.66 12.74
C PRO A 181 2.66 11.86 13.97
N GLY A 182 3.96 11.92 13.75
CA GLY A 182 4.94 12.07 14.83
C GLY A 182 5.53 10.74 15.34
N GLU A 183 4.90 9.60 15.07
CA GLU A 183 5.42 8.26 15.41
C GLU A 183 6.48 7.80 14.39
N LEU A 184 6.44 6.60 13.81
CA LEU A 184 7.48 6.16 12.91
C LEU A 184 7.46 6.90 11.55
N ASN A 185 8.63 7.05 10.95
CA ASN A 185 8.77 7.65 9.63
C ASN A 185 8.03 6.83 8.55
N ALA A 186 7.47 7.52 7.55
CA ALA A 186 6.84 6.85 6.42
C ALA A 186 7.85 5.98 5.64
N ASP A 187 7.41 4.81 5.24
CA ASP A 187 8.23 3.92 4.43
C ASP A 187 8.20 4.37 2.96
N PRO A 188 9.36 4.42 2.28
CA PRO A 188 9.39 4.74 0.85
C PRO A 188 8.77 3.62 0.03
N LEU A 189 8.04 4.00 -1.02
CA LEU A 189 7.37 3.07 -1.91
C LEU A 189 8.25 2.71 -3.12
N TRP A 190 8.13 1.46 -3.56
CA TRP A 190 8.62 1.01 -4.85
C TRP A 190 7.46 0.36 -5.60
N HIS A 191 6.96 1.00 -6.66
CA HIS A 191 5.77 0.55 -7.41
C HIS A 191 4.59 0.14 -6.51
N GLY A 192 4.37 0.89 -5.42
CA GLY A 192 3.33 0.62 -4.42
C GLY A 192 3.77 -0.24 -3.24
N PHE A 193 4.88 -0.96 -3.32
CA PHE A 193 5.37 -1.84 -2.24
C PHE A 193 6.18 -1.07 -1.20
N GLU A 194 5.78 -1.19 0.07
CA GLU A 194 6.42 -0.56 1.24
C GLU A 194 7.57 -1.39 1.83
N ARG A 195 7.74 -2.63 1.38
CA ARG A 195 8.57 -3.66 2.04
C ARG A 195 9.91 -3.90 1.37
N ILE A 196 10.28 -3.13 0.36
CA ILE A 196 11.51 -3.38 -0.40
C ILE A 196 12.73 -2.96 0.43
N GLY A 197 13.46 -3.95 0.96
CA GLY A 197 14.55 -3.75 1.92
C GLY A 197 15.62 -2.77 1.44
N ALA A 198 15.97 -2.78 0.15
CA ALA A 198 16.93 -1.85 -0.44
C ALA A 198 16.47 -0.37 -0.40
N ARG A 199 15.19 -0.11 -0.18
CA ARG A 199 14.62 1.24 -0.04
C ARG A 199 14.45 1.66 1.42
N LEU A 200 14.44 0.71 2.35
CA LEU A 200 14.20 0.95 3.77
C LEU A 200 15.52 1.29 4.49
N SER A 201 15.94 2.53 4.40
CA SER A 201 17.11 3.03 5.12
C SER A 201 16.83 3.32 6.59
N LEU A 202 17.87 3.42 7.40
CA LEU A 202 17.84 3.88 8.78
C LEU A 202 18.59 5.21 8.90
N SER A 203 17.89 6.25 9.35
CA SER A 203 18.48 7.56 9.65
C SER A 203 18.49 7.80 11.18
N PRO A 204 19.19 8.80 11.69
CA PRO A 204 19.14 9.17 13.10
C PRO A 204 17.71 9.40 13.60
N SER A 205 16.85 10.04 12.79
CA SER A 205 15.42 10.23 13.12
C SER A 205 14.66 8.91 13.27
N HIS A 206 15.00 7.87 12.51
CA HIS A 206 14.39 6.55 12.70
C HIS A 206 14.81 5.95 14.06
N VAL A 207 16.08 6.07 14.44
CA VAL A 207 16.59 5.53 15.71
C VAL A 207 15.87 6.18 16.89
N GLU A 208 15.78 7.52 16.87
CA GLU A 208 15.07 8.28 17.91
C GLU A 208 13.61 7.87 18.02
N ARG A 209 12.94 7.72 16.88
CA ARG A 209 11.51 7.33 16.85
C ARG A 209 11.30 5.90 17.29
N TYR A 210 12.18 4.96 16.93
CA TYR A 210 12.11 3.59 17.44
C TYR A 210 12.32 3.53 18.95
N TYR A 211 13.25 4.34 19.49
CA TYR A 211 13.45 4.43 20.92
C TYR A 211 12.19 4.91 21.62
N ARG A 212 11.63 6.04 21.18
CA ARG A 212 10.37 6.57 21.69
C ARG A 212 9.19 5.59 21.55
N ALA A 213 9.09 4.91 20.43
CA ALA A 213 8.06 3.90 20.19
C ALA A 213 8.19 2.75 21.22
N ALA A 214 9.42 2.29 21.49
CA ALA A 214 9.66 1.25 22.48
C ALA A 214 9.28 1.69 23.90
N GLU A 215 9.59 2.95 24.29
CA GLU A 215 9.15 3.51 25.57
C GLU A 215 7.61 3.54 25.69
N ILE A 216 6.92 4.02 24.65
CA ILE A 216 5.45 4.06 24.62
C ILE A 216 4.87 2.64 24.73
N VAL A 217 5.44 1.70 23.98
CA VAL A 217 4.98 0.31 23.97
C VAL A 217 5.17 -0.34 25.34
N LEU A 218 6.33 -0.14 25.96
CA LEU A 218 6.61 -0.71 27.30
C LEU A 218 5.74 -0.08 28.38
N SER A 219 5.51 1.22 28.34
CA SER A 219 4.59 1.87 29.29
C SER A 219 3.15 1.38 29.17
N ARG A 220 2.73 0.98 27.98
CA ARG A 220 1.41 0.38 27.73
C ARG A 220 1.35 -1.09 28.10
N ALA A 221 2.43 -1.84 27.85
CA ALA A 221 2.53 -3.25 28.22
C ALA A 221 2.50 -3.43 29.74
N PHE A 222 3.14 -2.52 30.44
CA PHE A 222 3.37 -2.59 31.87
C PHE A 222 2.97 -1.28 32.56
N PRO A 223 1.67 -0.98 32.62
CA PRO A 223 1.19 0.27 33.22
C PRO A 223 1.46 0.28 34.71
N ALA A 224 1.84 1.45 35.25
CA ALA A 224 2.12 1.62 36.69
C ALA A 224 0.90 1.35 37.58
N LYS A 225 -0.31 1.41 37.02
CA LYS A 225 -1.57 1.06 37.68
C LYS A 225 -2.30 0.01 36.90
N PRO A 226 -2.91 -0.99 37.55
CA PRO A 226 -3.73 -1.98 36.85
C PRO A 226 -4.80 -1.32 35.99
N VAL A 227 -5.07 -1.93 34.84
CA VAL A 227 -6.15 -1.52 33.95
C VAL A 227 -7.46 -2.02 34.52
N GLU A 228 -8.35 -1.11 34.91
CA GLU A 228 -9.68 -1.43 35.40
C GLU A 228 -10.74 -1.14 34.33
N PRO A 229 -11.36 -2.16 33.73
CA PRO A 229 -12.44 -1.95 32.76
C PRO A 229 -13.62 -1.22 33.42
N ARG A 230 -14.07 -0.16 32.81
CA ARG A 230 -15.30 0.54 33.21
C ARG A 230 -16.37 0.37 32.15
N LYS A 231 -17.60 0.15 32.61
CA LYS A 231 -18.77 0.08 31.75
C LYS A 231 -19.64 1.29 31.99
N ILE A 232 -19.86 2.11 30.98
CA ILE A 232 -20.66 3.35 31.08
C ILE A 232 -21.74 3.28 30.01
N ARG A 233 -23.00 3.36 30.45
CA ARG A 233 -24.17 3.49 29.57
C ARG A 233 -24.81 4.84 29.74
N LYS A 234 -25.08 5.50 28.61
CA LYS A 234 -25.81 6.77 28.57
C LYS A 234 -27.01 6.62 27.65
N THR A 235 -28.16 7.01 28.13
CA THR A 235 -29.38 7.10 27.34
C THR A 235 -29.49 8.48 26.68
N ALA A 236 -30.36 8.63 25.72
CA ALA A 236 -30.62 9.92 25.10
C ALA A 236 -31.09 10.98 26.10
N ALA A 237 -31.76 10.57 27.17
CA ALA A 237 -32.17 11.46 28.27
C ALA A 237 -31.00 11.99 29.11
N ASP A 238 -29.93 11.17 29.25
CA ASP A 238 -28.72 11.56 29.99
C ASP A 238 -27.85 12.54 29.21
N LEU A 239 -28.01 12.52 27.90
CA LEU A 239 -27.26 13.33 26.96
C LEU A 239 -27.98 14.68 26.78
N ARG A 240 -27.79 15.59 27.73
CA ARG A 240 -28.42 16.92 27.69
C ARG A 240 -27.91 17.74 26.52
N TYR A 241 -28.81 17.99 25.59
CA TYR A 241 -28.56 18.87 24.47
C TYR A 241 -28.96 20.34 24.79
N ARG A 242 -28.13 21.31 24.47
CA ARG A 242 -28.41 22.74 24.67
C ARG A 242 -29.57 23.29 23.83
N GLY A 243 -30.11 22.51 22.91
CA GLY A 243 -31.18 22.87 21.99
C GLY A 243 -32.50 22.13 22.23
N GLY A 244 -32.85 21.82 23.48
CA GLY A 244 -33.99 20.98 23.83
C GLY A 244 -35.34 21.29 23.11
N ALA A 245 -35.71 22.56 23.01
CA ALA A 245 -36.94 22.96 22.33
C ALA A 245 -36.94 22.59 20.81
N THR A 246 -35.81 22.67 20.21
CA THR A 246 -35.60 22.50 18.78
C THR A 246 -35.51 21.03 18.36
N GLN A 247 -34.94 20.20 19.21
CA GLN A 247 -35.01 18.75 18.99
C GLN A 247 -36.47 18.28 19.11
N GLN A 248 -37.25 18.79 20.02
CA GLN A 248 -38.66 18.48 20.18
C GLN A 248 -39.47 18.89 18.94
N GLU A 249 -39.21 20.07 18.38
CA GLU A 249 -39.84 20.53 17.15
C GLU A 249 -39.53 19.63 15.97
N TYR A 250 -38.26 19.21 15.85
CA TYR A 250 -37.84 18.30 14.76
C TYR A 250 -38.49 16.93 14.92
N LEU A 251 -38.46 16.36 16.12
CA LEU A 251 -39.10 15.08 16.42
C LEU A 251 -40.61 15.14 16.12
N LYS A 252 -41.24 16.25 16.42
CA LYS A 252 -42.65 16.47 16.12
C LYS A 252 -42.92 16.53 14.61
N ARG A 253 -42.10 17.23 13.85
CA ARG A 253 -42.26 17.37 12.41
C ARG A 253 -42.07 16.05 11.65
N PHE A 254 -41.25 15.16 12.17
CA PHE A 254 -41.08 13.81 11.61
C PHE A 254 -41.99 12.78 12.25
N ASP A 255 -42.98 13.21 13.04
CA ASP A 255 -43.90 12.33 13.79
C ASP A 255 -43.21 11.25 14.63
N ILE A 256 -42.04 11.56 15.16
CA ILE A 256 -41.25 10.63 15.95
C ILE A 256 -41.85 10.52 17.36
N LYS A 257 -42.58 9.44 17.59
CA LYS A 257 -43.38 9.25 18.82
C LYS A 257 -42.61 8.73 20.02
N ARG A 258 -41.35 8.23 19.80
CA ARG A 258 -40.55 7.69 20.91
C ARG A 258 -39.95 8.82 21.73
N PRO A 259 -40.29 8.96 23.01
CA PRO A 259 -39.60 9.89 23.90
C PRO A 259 -38.14 9.44 24.08
N LEU A 260 -37.22 10.37 24.26
CA LEU A 260 -35.84 10.07 24.66
C LEU A 260 -34.87 9.67 23.56
N ARG A 261 -35.10 9.98 22.28
CA ARG A 261 -34.14 9.84 21.24
C ARG A 261 -33.35 11.13 21.04
N MET A 262 -32.05 10.99 20.90
CA MET A 262 -31.19 12.07 20.47
C MET A 262 -31.03 12.04 18.96
N LEU A 263 -31.20 13.19 18.35
CA LEU A 263 -31.07 13.37 16.92
C LEU A 263 -29.68 13.94 16.60
N ILE A 264 -28.94 13.25 15.75
CA ILE A 264 -27.64 13.70 15.24
C ILE A 264 -27.84 14.22 13.84
N PHE A 265 -27.61 15.51 13.67
CA PHE A 265 -27.76 16.18 12.38
C PHE A 265 -26.44 16.38 11.67
N PRO A 266 -26.50 16.72 10.36
CA PRO A 266 -25.33 17.24 9.66
C PRO A 266 -24.77 18.51 10.30
N GLY A 267 -23.47 18.59 10.50
CA GLY A 267 -22.79 19.80 10.95
C GLY A 267 -22.31 19.84 12.41
N ARG A 268 -21.99 21.05 12.92
CA ARG A 268 -21.37 21.27 14.25
C ARG A 268 -22.27 21.06 15.49
N LEU A 269 -23.49 20.62 15.33
CA LEU A 269 -24.41 20.37 16.42
C LEU A 269 -23.92 19.40 17.49
N GLN A 270 -22.87 18.72 17.21
CA GLN A 270 -22.31 17.62 17.97
C GLN A 270 -21.41 18.02 19.13
N GLN A 271 -21.17 19.31 19.33
CA GLN A 271 -20.33 19.80 20.45
C GLN A 271 -20.88 19.39 21.80
N ALA A 272 -22.18 19.19 21.93
CA ALA A 272 -22.79 18.74 23.17
C ALA A 272 -22.46 17.32 23.59
N PHE A 273 -22.12 16.44 22.64
CA PHE A 273 -21.72 15.07 22.90
C PHE A 273 -20.38 14.92 23.59
N ARG A 274 -19.49 15.85 23.39
CA ARG A 274 -18.08 15.77 23.79
C ARG A 274 -17.83 15.58 25.27
N HIS A 275 -18.73 16.08 26.10
CA HIS A 275 -18.45 16.22 27.53
C HIS A 275 -19.09 15.16 28.41
N ASN A 276 -19.93 14.30 27.85
CA ASN A 276 -20.80 13.47 28.70
C ASN A 276 -20.59 11.97 28.57
N TRP A 277 -19.70 11.50 27.66
CA TRP A 277 -19.55 10.08 27.40
C TRP A 277 -18.72 9.35 28.46
N PHE A 278 -17.61 9.98 28.85
CA PHE A 278 -16.68 9.48 29.87
C PHE A 278 -16.55 10.41 31.06
N GLY A 279 -17.56 11.28 31.28
CA GLY A 279 -17.41 12.38 32.20
C GLY A 279 -16.71 13.60 31.58
N ARG A 280 -16.18 14.52 32.40
CA ARG A 280 -15.55 15.75 31.89
C ARG A 280 -14.19 15.52 31.19
N THR A 281 -13.57 14.39 31.39
CA THR A 281 -12.16 14.14 31.09
C THR A 281 -11.91 13.11 29.97
N GLY A 282 -12.96 12.39 29.47
CA GLY A 282 -12.78 11.30 28.52
C GLY A 282 -12.33 9.99 29.16
N PRO A 283 -11.84 9.01 28.40
CA PRO A 283 -11.25 7.79 28.93
C PRO A 283 -10.06 8.15 29.83
N GLU A 284 -9.97 7.54 31.00
CA GLU A 284 -8.89 7.82 31.96
C GLU A 284 -7.60 7.06 31.61
N GLN A 285 -7.71 5.97 30.84
CA GLN A 285 -6.61 5.13 30.43
C GLN A 285 -6.67 4.85 28.93
N SER A 286 -5.50 4.84 28.29
CA SER A 286 -5.40 4.40 26.91
C SER A 286 -5.66 2.90 26.79
N GLY A 287 -6.41 2.48 25.77
CA GLY A 287 -6.69 1.07 25.55
C GLY A 287 -7.77 0.82 24.51
N LEU A 288 -8.12 -0.44 24.35
CA LEU A 288 -9.24 -0.85 23.51
C LEU A 288 -10.56 -0.66 24.24
N TYR A 289 -11.50 0.02 23.60
CA TYR A 289 -12.86 0.21 24.10
C TYR A 289 -13.85 -0.44 23.15
N ARG A 290 -14.83 -1.15 23.73
CA ARG A 290 -15.99 -1.64 23.01
C ARG A 290 -17.14 -0.67 23.19
N ALA A 291 -17.72 -0.24 22.07
CA ALA A 291 -18.90 0.60 22.04
C ALA A 291 -20.10 -0.17 21.49
N ARG A 292 -21.26 0.03 22.11
CA ARG A 292 -22.55 -0.47 21.62
C ARG A 292 -23.52 0.70 21.57
N MET A 293 -24.21 0.85 20.44
CA MET A 293 -25.14 1.96 20.24
C MET A 293 -26.46 1.41 19.70
N LYS A 294 -27.58 1.88 20.23
CA LYS A 294 -28.88 1.63 19.63
C LYS A 294 -29.25 2.83 18.77
N VAL A 295 -29.31 2.62 17.47
CA VAL A 295 -29.45 3.68 16.45
C VAL A 295 -30.51 3.36 15.43
N SER A 296 -31.08 4.41 14.84
CA SER A 296 -31.91 4.33 13.64
C SER A 296 -31.70 5.57 12.78
N GLY A 297 -32.11 5.53 11.53
CA GLY A 297 -31.94 6.61 10.57
C GLY A 297 -33.27 7.24 10.15
N ILE A 298 -33.23 8.52 9.86
CA ILE A 298 -34.26 9.20 9.08
C ILE A 298 -33.66 9.49 7.72
N ARG A 299 -34.28 8.95 6.68
CA ARG A 299 -33.90 9.15 5.29
C ARG A 299 -34.97 10.00 4.61
N PRO A 300 -34.63 11.17 4.04
CA PRO A 300 -35.57 11.94 3.24
C PRO A 300 -36.01 11.18 1.98
N PRO A 301 -37.17 11.47 1.39
CA PRO A 301 -37.69 10.76 0.19
C PRO A 301 -36.70 10.74 -1.00
N ALA A 302 -35.94 11.84 -1.18
CA ALA A 302 -34.90 11.95 -2.20
C ALA A 302 -33.48 12.00 -1.59
N GLY A 303 -33.34 11.52 -0.34
CA GLY A 303 -32.09 11.66 0.41
C GLY A 303 -31.25 10.40 0.43
N GLN A 304 -29.99 10.60 0.72
CA GLN A 304 -29.01 9.54 0.93
C GLN A 304 -29.28 8.79 2.24
N VAL A 305 -28.76 7.57 2.34
CA VAL A 305 -28.69 6.84 3.60
C VAL A 305 -27.99 7.67 4.66
N ALA A 306 -28.48 7.62 5.89
CA ALA A 306 -27.84 8.35 6.99
C ALA A 306 -26.45 7.77 7.25
N HIS A 307 -25.41 8.60 7.13
CA HIS A 307 -24.03 8.22 7.37
C HIS A 307 -23.54 8.78 8.69
N LEU A 308 -23.15 7.91 9.60
CA LEU A 308 -22.62 8.26 10.93
C LEU A 308 -21.09 8.11 10.94
N ARG A 309 -20.39 9.21 11.22
CA ARG A 309 -18.97 9.21 11.49
C ARG A 309 -18.73 9.46 12.98
N ILE A 310 -17.94 8.58 13.59
CA ILE A 310 -17.43 8.73 14.95
C ILE A 310 -15.95 9.02 14.85
N GLY A 311 -15.53 10.12 15.44
CA GLY A 311 -14.14 10.56 15.37
C GLY A 311 -13.60 10.98 16.73
N LYS A 312 -12.29 10.96 16.84
CA LYS A 312 -11.54 11.57 17.93
C LYS A 312 -11.21 12.99 17.53
N ARG A 313 -11.53 13.94 18.40
CA ARG A 313 -11.18 15.33 18.18
C ARG A 313 -9.71 15.57 18.47
N LEU A 314 -8.99 16.11 17.49
CA LEU A 314 -7.59 16.51 17.64
C LEU A 314 -7.47 18.01 17.95
N SER A 315 -8.29 18.85 17.28
CA SER A 315 -8.37 20.31 17.51
C SER A 315 -9.79 20.79 17.28
N GLU A 316 -10.02 22.12 17.31
CA GLU A 316 -11.35 22.69 17.00
C GLU A 316 -11.82 22.35 15.60
N ASP A 317 -10.92 22.28 14.64
CA ASP A 317 -11.22 22.06 13.23
C ASP A 317 -10.73 20.71 12.68
N SER A 318 -10.07 19.89 13.50
CA SER A 318 -9.48 18.62 13.06
C SER A 318 -10.00 17.43 13.88
N ASN A 319 -10.45 16.40 13.17
CA ASN A 319 -10.90 15.14 13.76
C ASN A 319 -10.25 13.96 13.04
N GLU A 320 -9.82 12.99 13.82
CA GLU A 320 -9.43 11.67 13.35
C GLU A 320 -10.69 10.80 13.28
N GLY A 321 -11.02 10.27 12.09
CA GLY A 321 -12.11 9.31 11.94
C GLY A 321 -11.74 7.99 12.59
N LEU A 322 -12.58 7.51 13.51
CA LEU A 322 -12.41 6.22 14.17
C LEU A 322 -13.27 5.15 13.50
N ILE A 323 -14.53 5.48 13.24
CA ILE A 323 -15.53 4.59 12.67
C ILE A 323 -16.43 5.39 11.75
N GLU A 324 -16.74 4.82 10.60
CA GLU A 324 -17.72 5.32 9.66
C GLU A 324 -18.67 4.19 9.26
N LEU A 325 -19.98 4.45 9.28
CA LEU A 325 -21.01 3.47 8.95
C LEU A 325 -22.30 4.12 8.46
N ASP A 326 -22.99 3.44 7.57
CA ASP A 326 -24.32 3.82 7.13
C ASP A 326 -25.37 3.21 8.08
N ILE A 327 -26.42 3.99 8.42
CA ILE A 327 -27.52 3.55 9.28
C ILE A 327 -28.72 3.25 8.39
N LEU A 328 -28.98 1.97 8.21
CA LEU A 328 -30.11 1.47 7.38
C LEU A 328 -31.37 1.26 8.21
N ALA A 329 -31.24 1.00 9.50
CA ALA A 329 -32.35 0.76 10.39
C ALA A 329 -33.34 1.92 10.36
N PRO A 330 -34.62 1.68 10.03
CA PRO A 330 -35.64 2.73 10.01
C PRO A 330 -35.94 3.24 11.42
N GLU A 331 -36.69 4.34 11.49
CA GLU A 331 -36.99 5.01 12.76
C GLU A 331 -37.68 4.10 13.78
N ASP A 332 -38.57 3.26 13.33
CA ASP A 332 -39.40 2.38 14.16
C ASP A 332 -38.71 1.05 14.53
N GLU A 333 -37.70 0.63 13.80
CA GLU A 333 -36.93 -0.60 14.03
C GLU A 333 -35.43 -0.32 14.28
N PRO A 334 -35.05 0.33 15.38
CA PRO A 334 -33.64 0.67 15.64
C PRO A 334 -32.80 -0.56 15.89
N GLU A 335 -31.61 -0.57 15.28
CA GLU A 335 -30.59 -1.62 15.44
C GLU A 335 -29.57 -1.31 16.54
N ILE A 336 -28.91 -2.36 17.03
CA ILE A 336 -27.75 -2.23 17.92
C ILE A 336 -26.51 -2.50 17.07
N ILE A 337 -25.66 -1.47 16.94
CA ILE A 337 -24.34 -1.59 16.35
C ILE A 337 -23.30 -1.75 17.46
N GLU A 338 -22.28 -2.59 17.21
CA GLU A 338 -21.16 -2.80 18.09
C GLU A 338 -19.85 -2.63 17.31
N PHE A 339 -18.88 -1.95 17.93
CA PHE A 339 -17.56 -1.77 17.38
C PHE A 339 -16.49 -1.65 18.46
N GLU A 340 -15.26 -1.95 18.13
CA GLU A 340 -14.12 -1.74 18.99
C GLU A 340 -13.22 -0.64 18.43
N VAL A 341 -12.73 0.22 19.32
CA VAL A 341 -11.85 1.32 18.96
C VAL A 341 -10.75 1.48 20.01
N PHE A 342 -9.52 1.71 19.55
CA PHE A 342 -8.40 2.04 20.42
C PHE A 342 -8.39 3.54 20.70
N LEU A 343 -8.54 3.92 21.98
CA LEU A 343 -8.51 5.31 22.42
C LEU A 343 -7.20 5.58 23.17
N GLU A 344 -6.52 6.64 22.78
CA GLU A 344 -5.35 7.16 23.51
C GLU A 344 -5.74 8.34 24.38
N MET A 345 -5.19 8.39 25.58
CA MET A 345 -5.41 9.49 26.51
C MET A 345 -4.64 10.77 26.13
N PRO A 346 -5.22 11.93 26.27
CA PRO A 346 -6.64 12.20 26.48
C PRO A 346 -7.44 12.06 25.18
N ALA A 347 -8.65 11.51 25.25
CA ALA A 347 -9.52 11.38 24.09
C ALA A 347 -10.84 12.15 24.30
N SER A 348 -11.22 12.94 23.29
CA SER A 348 -12.53 13.55 23.16
C SER A 348 -13.18 13.04 21.90
N LEU A 349 -14.34 12.40 22.02
CA LEU A 349 -15.06 11.81 20.89
C LEU A 349 -16.00 12.82 20.27
N ASP A 350 -16.12 12.75 18.95
CA ASP A 350 -16.98 13.57 18.13
C ASP A 350 -17.83 12.68 17.20
N PHE A 351 -19.11 13.00 17.07
CA PHE A 351 -20.07 12.28 16.24
C PHE A 351 -20.60 13.21 15.20
N ARG A 352 -20.64 12.76 13.95
CA ARG A 352 -21.15 13.54 12.83
C ARG A 352 -22.01 12.70 11.92
N VAL A 353 -23.07 13.31 11.42
CA VAL A 353 -23.74 12.84 10.22
C VAL A 353 -23.10 13.55 9.04
N VAL A 354 -22.56 12.76 8.13
CA VAL A 354 -21.95 13.27 6.91
C VAL A 354 -23.03 13.32 5.84
N VAL A 355 -23.14 14.47 5.20
CA VAL A 355 -24.02 14.68 4.03
C VAL A 355 -23.17 15.00 2.82
N SER A 356 -23.61 14.54 1.66
CA SER A 356 -22.90 14.83 0.43
C SER A 356 -22.97 16.32 0.06
N ASP A 357 -21.97 16.78 -0.69
CA ASP A 357 -21.90 18.13 -1.21
C ASP A 357 -23.00 18.46 -2.25
N ILE A 358 -23.81 17.49 -2.66
CA ILE A 358 -24.99 17.73 -3.54
C ILE A 358 -25.88 18.82 -2.97
N ILE A 359 -26.02 18.85 -1.67
CA ILE A 359 -26.87 19.83 -0.98
C ILE A 359 -26.27 21.23 -1.08
N ASP A 360 -24.96 21.38 -1.21
CA ASP A 360 -24.27 22.65 -1.39
C ASP A 360 -24.62 23.32 -2.72
N ARG A 361 -25.04 22.58 -3.75
CA ARG A 361 -25.37 23.15 -5.06
C ARG A 361 -26.53 24.11 -5.02
N ARG A 362 -27.44 23.96 -4.09
CA ARG A 362 -28.64 24.78 -4.01
C ARG A 362 -28.38 26.18 -3.45
N LYS A 363 -27.26 26.42 -2.74
CA LYS A 363 -26.99 27.68 -2.04
C LYS A 363 -25.53 28.16 -1.99
N GLY A 364 -24.59 27.54 -2.70
CA GLY A 364 -23.18 27.96 -2.80
C GLY A 364 -22.33 27.75 -1.54
N ALA A 365 -21.14 28.36 -1.52
CA ALA A 365 -20.13 28.19 -0.46
C ALA A 365 -20.63 28.56 0.96
N HIS A 366 -21.59 29.45 1.06
CA HIS A 366 -22.18 29.87 2.34
C HIS A 366 -22.97 28.77 3.04
N TYR A 367 -23.49 27.82 2.29
CA TYR A 367 -24.27 26.70 2.81
C TYR A 367 -23.43 25.78 3.70
N ARG A 368 -22.18 25.55 3.33
CA ARG A 368 -21.22 24.73 4.08
C ARG A 368 -20.90 25.32 5.44
N ASN A 369 -20.73 26.62 5.50
CA ASN A 369 -20.49 27.35 6.75
C ASN A 369 -21.72 27.37 7.64
N ALA A 370 -22.91 27.47 7.03
CA ALA A 370 -24.17 27.45 7.74
C ALA A 370 -24.48 26.09 8.37
N LEU A 371 -24.22 24.99 7.66
CA LEU A 371 -24.32 23.62 8.21
C LEU A 371 -23.39 23.39 9.40
N SER A 372 -22.30 24.13 9.50
CA SER A 372 -21.37 24.05 10.61
C SER A 372 -21.83 24.78 11.88
N SER A 373 -22.90 25.55 11.81
CA SER A 373 -23.39 26.35 12.94
C SER A 373 -24.58 25.68 13.62
N PRO A 374 -24.49 25.39 14.93
CA PRO A 374 -25.60 24.79 15.70
C PRO A 374 -26.87 25.64 15.70
N ASN A 375 -26.78 26.93 15.51
CA ASN A 375 -27.93 27.84 15.59
C ASN A 375 -28.82 27.81 14.35
N TYR A 376 -28.38 27.19 13.26
CA TYR A 376 -29.12 27.16 11.99
C TYR A 376 -30.10 26.03 11.85
N VAL A 377 -29.84 24.91 12.47
CA VAL A 377 -30.69 23.71 12.34
C VAL A 377 -32.10 23.97 12.79
N PHE A 378 -32.31 24.99 13.61
CA PHE A 378 -33.51 25.15 14.43
C PHE A 378 -34.24 26.49 14.29
N THR A 379 -33.71 27.32 13.43
CA THR A 379 -34.38 28.59 13.21
C THR A 379 -35.59 28.52 12.32
N HIS A 380 -36.04 27.36 11.99
CA HIS A 380 -37.17 27.15 11.08
C HIS A 380 -38.54 27.30 11.74
N SER A 381 -38.60 27.17 13.04
CA SER A 381 -39.83 27.40 13.78
C SER A 381 -40.08 28.87 14.00
N SER A 382 -39.11 29.74 13.69
CA SER A 382 -39.19 31.16 13.91
C SER A 382 -38.94 31.88 12.56
N GLU A 383 -39.97 32.35 11.92
CA GLU A 383 -39.95 33.09 10.66
C GLU A 383 -39.01 34.30 10.71
N THR A 384 -38.87 34.90 11.84
CA THR A 384 -37.99 36.06 12.06
C THR A 384 -36.48 35.77 11.91
N ARG A 385 -36.06 34.51 12.06
CA ARG A 385 -34.64 34.12 11.90
C ARG A 385 -34.33 33.53 10.55
N LEU A 386 -35.36 33.26 9.73
CA LEU A 386 -35.20 32.95 8.31
C LEU A 386 -34.66 34.13 7.49
N LEU A 387 -34.52 35.29 8.13
CA LEU A 387 -33.94 36.48 7.51
C LEU A 387 -32.41 36.37 7.33
N ASN A 388 -31.74 35.36 7.85
CA ASN A 388 -30.37 35.15 7.52
C ASN A 388 -30.28 34.36 6.21
N PRO A 389 -29.88 34.98 5.08
CA PRO A 389 -29.92 34.36 3.76
C PRO A 389 -28.96 33.18 3.62
N VAL A 390 -28.18 32.92 4.64
CA VAL A 390 -27.15 31.87 4.66
C VAL A 390 -27.60 30.63 5.40
N ALA A 391 -28.75 30.67 6.12
CA ALA A 391 -29.25 29.52 6.86
C ALA A 391 -29.79 28.43 5.92
N PRO A 392 -29.33 27.17 6.03
CA PRO A 392 -29.90 26.10 5.23
C PRO A 392 -31.33 25.80 5.66
N LYS A 393 -32.22 25.62 4.71
CA LYS A 393 -33.53 25.03 5.00
C LYS A 393 -33.32 23.55 5.38
N MET A 394 -33.91 23.13 6.47
CA MET A 394 -33.92 21.73 6.90
C MET A 394 -35.09 20.93 6.32
N PHE A 395 -36.10 21.65 5.86
CA PHE A 395 -37.30 21.10 5.28
C PHE A 395 -37.55 21.74 3.91
N ASP A 396 -38.09 20.98 3.00
CA ASP A 396 -38.61 21.48 1.73
C ASP A 396 -39.91 22.27 1.92
N GLU A 397 -40.53 22.66 0.83
CA GLU A 397 -41.79 23.47 0.85
C GLU A 397 -43.00 22.60 1.29
N GLU A 398 -42.90 21.29 1.11
CA GLU A 398 -43.89 20.28 1.51
C GLU A 398 -43.72 19.86 2.97
N GLY A 399 -42.67 20.29 3.66
CA GLY A 399 -42.37 19.95 5.05
C GLY A 399 -41.57 18.67 5.26
N ASN A 400 -41.08 18.04 4.16
CA ASN A 400 -40.20 16.88 4.28
C ASN A 400 -38.80 17.28 4.68
N GLY A 401 -38.12 16.44 5.44
CA GLY A 401 -36.70 16.69 5.76
C GLY A 401 -35.82 16.61 4.52
N ILE A 402 -34.86 17.54 4.42
CA ILE A 402 -33.90 17.57 3.29
C ILE A 402 -32.68 16.71 3.59
N PHE A 403 -32.33 16.53 4.86
CA PHE A 403 -31.10 15.85 5.28
C PHE A 403 -31.39 14.56 6.03
N SER A 404 -30.58 13.56 5.74
CA SER A 404 -30.55 12.34 6.54
C SER A 404 -30.08 12.65 7.96
N SER A 405 -30.66 11.96 8.94
CA SER A 405 -30.32 12.14 10.34
C SER A 405 -30.25 10.80 11.06
N VAL A 406 -29.48 10.73 12.15
CA VAL A 406 -29.38 9.53 12.97
C VAL A 406 -30.07 9.78 14.31
N LEU A 407 -30.89 8.84 14.72
CA LEU A 407 -31.50 8.80 16.05
C LEU A 407 -30.68 7.87 16.93
N LEU A 408 -30.27 8.36 18.10
CA LEU A 408 -29.56 7.60 19.09
C LEU A 408 -30.41 7.39 20.32
N ASP A 409 -30.75 6.14 20.63
CA ASP A 409 -31.51 5.79 21.82
C ASP A 409 -30.61 5.73 23.07
N TRP A 410 -29.49 5.01 22.94
CA TRP A 410 -28.47 4.90 23.99
C TRP A 410 -27.12 4.50 23.40
N ILE A 411 -26.07 4.76 24.19
CA ILE A 411 -24.74 4.28 23.94
C ILE A 411 -24.11 3.70 25.18
N GLU A 412 -23.35 2.65 25.01
CA GLU A 412 -22.60 1.98 26.07
C GLU A 412 -21.15 1.85 25.64
N TRP A 413 -20.24 2.15 26.58
CA TRP A 413 -18.81 1.97 26.46
C TRP A 413 -18.30 1.03 27.53
N GLU A 414 -17.46 0.11 27.13
CA GLU A 414 -16.76 -0.81 28.02
C GLU A 414 -15.26 -0.77 27.71
N GLY A 415 -14.46 -0.48 28.68
CA GLY A 415 -13.01 -0.46 28.48
C GLY A 415 -12.24 0.32 29.57
N PRO A 416 -10.89 0.28 29.49
CA PRO A 416 -10.10 -0.44 28.49
C PRO A 416 -10.30 -1.96 28.58
N ILE A 417 -10.40 -2.65 27.44
CA ILE A 417 -10.58 -4.10 27.37
C ILE A 417 -9.24 -4.73 27.01
N GLU A 418 -8.89 -5.76 27.73
CA GLU A 418 -7.77 -6.65 27.40
C GLU A 418 -8.28 -8.07 27.24
N SER A 419 -7.84 -8.75 26.22
CA SER A 419 -8.13 -10.17 26.06
C SER A 419 -7.31 -11.00 27.07
N LYS A 420 -7.85 -12.15 27.50
CA LYS A 420 -7.10 -13.08 28.35
C LYS A 420 -5.77 -13.50 27.70
N ALA A 421 -5.73 -13.61 26.37
CA ALA A 421 -4.53 -13.95 25.62
C ALA A 421 -3.46 -12.85 25.71
N GLU A 422 -3.84 -11.57 25.59
CA GLU A 422 -2.92 -10.42 25.75
C GLU A 422 -2.35 -10.38 27.18
N GLN A 423 -3.20 -10.59 28.20
CA GLN A 423 -2.77 -10.65 29.60
C GLN A 423 -1.81 -11.81 29.85
N ALA A 424 -2.12 -13.02 29.34
CA ALA A 424 -1.27 -14.19 29.47
C ALA A 424 0.09 -14.00 28.78
N THR A 425 0.10 -13.37 27.60
CA THR A 425 1.35 -13.05 26.90
C THR A 425 2.24 -12.15 27.72
N ARG A 426 1.69 -11.11 28.36
CA ARG A 426 2.47 -10.18 29.20
C ARG A 426 2.92 -10.80 30.52
N ALA A 427 2.07 -11.56 31.17
CA ALA A 427 2.40 -12.19 32.45
C ALA A 427 3.62 -13.10 32.34
N GLY A 428 3.78 -13.82 31.23
CA GLY A 428 4.92 -14.70 31.00
C GLY A 428 6.24 -14.00 30.61
N LEU A 429 6.19 -12.68 30.39
CA LEU A 429 7.37 -11.91 29.94
C LEU A 429 8.20 -11.36 31.10
N LEU A 430 7.63 -11.22 32.27
CA LEU A 430 8.27 -10.58 33.42
C LEU A 430 8.87 -11.59 34.37
N PRO A 431 10.08 -11.35 34.88
CA PRO A 431 10.58 -12.09 36.01
C PRO A 431 9.80 -11.75 37.29
N PRO A 432 9.69 -12.69 38.25
CA PRO A 432 9.10 -12.37 39.54
C PRO A 432 9.95 -11.35 40.33
N ASP A 433 9.33 -10.64 41.29
CA ASP A 433 9.99 -9.58 42.05
C ASP A 433 11.20 -10.07 42.88
N ASP A 434 11.23 -11.34 43.25
CA ASP A 434 12.30 -12.01 43.96
C ASP A 434 13.24 -12.81 43.04
N ALA A 435 13.20 -12.56 41.73
CA ALA A 435 13.99 -13.28 40.77
C ALA A 435 15.50 -13.20 41.03
N THR A 436 16.15 -14.35 40.94
CA THR A 436 17.61 -14.40 40.94
C THR A 436 18.19 -13.87 39.63
N PRO A 437 19.48 -13.45 39.62
CA PRO A 437 20.14 -13.00 38.38
C PRO A 437 20.02 -14.02 37.23
N ASP A 438 20.16 -15.31 37.52
CA ASP A 438 19.99 -16.38 36.52
C ASP A 438 18.55 -16.44 35.98
N SER A 439 17.56 -16.27 36.88
CA SER A 439 16.17 -16.20 36.45
C SER A 439 15.90 -15.02 35.54
N VAL A 440 16.45 -13.85 35.87
CA VAL A 440 16.35 -12.64 35.04
C VAL A 440 17.03 -12.86 33.67
N ALA A 441 18.23 -13.43 33.65
CA ALA A 441 18.94 -13.75 32.41
C ALA A 441 18.14 -14.69 31.52
N ASN A 442 17.54 -15.75 32.09
CA ASN A 442 16.68 -16.69 31.37
C ASN A 442 15.40 -16.05 30.83
N HIS A 443 14.78 -15.09 31.54
CA HIS A 443 13.63 -14.34 31.06
C HIS A 443 14.03 -13.43 29.89
N LEU A 444 15.15 -12.73 30.02
CA LEU A 444 15.67 -11.86 29.00
C LEU A 444 16.04 -12.63 27.73
N GLN A 445 16.65 -13.82 27.87
CA GLN A 445 16.99 -14.68 26.74
C GLN A 445 15.74 -15.11 25.98
N ARG A 446 14.73 -15.63 26.66
CA ARG A 446 13.46 -16.03 26.03
C ARG A 446 12.77 -14.87 25.34
N PHE A 447 12.78 -13.68 25.96
CA PHE A 447 12.25 -12.48 25.35
C PHE A 447 13.03 -12.07 24.10
N ALA A 448 14.36 -12.04 24.17
CA ALA A 448 15.23 -11.69 23.07
C ALA A 448 15.13 -12.69 21.90
N GLU A 449 15.05 -13.99 22.16
CA GLU A 449 14.86 -15.01 21.13
C GLU A 449 13.57 -14.80 20.33
N ARG A 450 12.48 -14.50 21.00
CA ARG A 450 11.21 -14.15 20.35
C ARG A 450 11.30 -12.81 19.60
N ALA A 451 11.85 -11.77 20.24
CA ALA A 451 11.97 -10.44 19.66
C ALA A 451 12.90 -10.42 18.43
N TRP A 452 14.00 -11.14 18.47
CA TRP A 452 15.00 -11.22 17.40
C TRP A 452 14.77 -12.38 16.42
N ARG A 453 13.79 -13.23 16.72
CA ARG A 453 13.32 -14.33 15.84
C ARG A 453 14.43 -15.31 15.49
N ARG A 454 15.34 -15.57 16.43
CA ARG A 454 16.47 -16.49 16.29
C ARG A 454 17.00 -16.93 17.65
N PRO A 455 17.75 -18.02 17.73
CA PRO A 455 18.51 -18.33 18.94
C PRO A 455 19.46 -17.16 19.30
N VAL A 456 19.55 -16.88 20.59
CA VAL A 456 20.39 -15.78 21.11
C VAL A 456 21.46 -16.36 22.01
N PRO A 457 22.76 -16.33 21.63
CA PRO A 457 23.83 -16.71 22.51
C PRO A 457 23.86 -15.84 23.77
N PRO A 458 24.16 -16.41 24.95
CA PRO A 458 24.13 -15.67 26.22
C PRO A 458 25.04 -14.43 26.23
N ASP A 459 26.18 -14.45 25.53
CA ASP A 459 27.14 -13.35 25.44
C ASP A 459 26.56 -12.14 24.70
N GLU A 460 25.64 -12.34 23.76
CA GLU A 460 24.94 -11.23 23.10
C GLU A 460 24.03 -10.45 24.06
N LEU A 461 23.62 -11.04 25.17
CA LEU A 461 22.76 -10.37 26.17
C LEU A 461 23.55 -9.56 27.21
N ASN A 462 24.88 -9.74 27.29
CA ASN A 462 25.71 -9.06 28.27
C ASN A 462 25.52 -7.53 28.36
N PRO A 463 25.38 -6.78 27.26
CA PRO A 463 25.15 -5.34 27.34
C PRO A 463 23.83 -4.97 28.05
N TYR A 464 22.79 -5.77 27.82
CA TYR A 464 21.46 -5.55 28.39
C TYR A 464 21.37 -6.00 29.85
N LEU A 465 22.07 -7.08 30.22
CA LEU A 465 22.20 -7.52 31.61
C LEU A 465 23.02 -6.52 32.42
N LYS A 466 24.11 -5.97 31.87
CA LYS A 466 24.85 -4.87 32.51
C LYS A 466 24.00 -3.62 32.75
N ALA A 467 23.09 -3.27 31.82
CA ALA A 467 22.16 -2.18 32.02
C ALA A 467 21.16 -2.50 33.14
N TYR A 468 20.66 -3.74 33.20
CA TYR A 468 19.85 -4.21 34.33
C TYR A 468 20.59 -4.10 35.67
N ASP A 469 21.83 -4.61 35.72
CA ASP A 469 22.63 -4.57 36.96
C ASP A 469 22.88 -3.15 37.44
N ALA A 470 23.19 -2.22 36.55
CA ALA A 470 23.40 -0.81 36.88
C ALA A 470 22.15 -0.18 37.52
N GLU A 471 20.95 -0.47 37.03
CA GLU A 471 19.70 0.00 37.60
C GLU A 471 19.46 -0.64 38.98
N ARG A 472 19.81 -1.92 39.12
CA ARG A 472 19.72 -2.61 40.43
C ARG A 472 20.69 -2.02 41.46
N GLU A 473 21.91 -1.69 41.05
CA GLU A 473 22.91 -0.99 41.87
C GLU A 473 22.46 0.41 42.25
N ALA A 474 21.72 1.09 41.37
CA ALA A 474 21.09 2.39 41.65
C ALA A 474 19.89 2.31 42.60
N GLY A 475 19.47 1.10 42.98
CA GLY A 475 18.39 0.87 43.95
C GLY A 475 17.02 0.62 43.33
N GLU A 476 16.92 0.56 41.98
CA GLU A 476 15.66 0.26 41.28
C GLU A 476 15.18 -1.16 41.55
N LYS A 477 13.86 -1.38 41.54
CA LYS A 477 13.26 -2.72 41.68
C LYS A 477 13.56 -3.60 40.48
N VAL A 478 13.49 -4.93 40.68
CA VAL A 478 13.69 -5.93 39.62
C VAL A 478 12.93 -5.60 38.35
N PHE A 479 11.66 -5.26 38.49
CA PHE A 479 10.78 -4.93 37.38
C PHE A 479 11.26 -3.69 36.61
N ALA A 480 11.58 -2.59 37.30
CA ALA A 480 12.02 -1.33 36.68
C ALA A 480 13.36 -1.54 35.96
N ALA A 481 14.33 -2.20 36.60
CA ALA A 481 15.61 -2.54 36.01
C ALA A 481 15.46 -3.45 34.78
N TYR A 482 14.56 -4.43 34.83
CA TYR A 482 14.29 -5.34 33.71
C TYR A 482 13.66 -4.61 32.52
N GLN A 483 12.81 -3.59 32.77
CA GLN A 483 12.27 -2.75 31.68
C GLN A 483 13.37 -2.05 30.88
N VAL A 484 14.46 -1.62 31.50
CA VAL A 484 15.60 -1.01 30.81
C VAL A 484 16.30 -2.03 29.91
N ALA A 485 16.46 -3.27 30.36
CA ALA A 485 17.04 -4.34 29.55
C ALA A 485 16.17 -4.66 28.32
N ILE A 486 14.86 -4.82 28.47
CA ILE A 486 13.96 -5.07 27.33
C ILE A 486 13.82 -3.84 26.42
N LEU A 487 13.91 -2.62 26.90
CA LEU A 487 14.00 -1.43 26.08
C LEU A 487 15.20 -1.50 25.13
N GLY A 488 16.36 -1.91 25.65
CA GLY A 488 17.54 -2.16 24.86
C GLY A 488 17.33 -3.23 23.78
N VAL A 489 16.68 -4.34 24.13
CA VAL A 489 16.35 -5.41 23.17
C VAL A 489 15.44 -4.88 22.04
N LEU A 490 14.38 -4.11 22.35
CA LEU A 490 13.43 -3.57 21.39
C LEU A 490 14.01 -2.46 20.51
N THR A 491 15.03 -1.76 20.97
CA THR A 491 15.71 -0.70 20.19
C THR A 491 16.89 -1.22 19.41
N SER A 492 17.27 -2.47 19.60
CA SER A 492 18.38 -3.10 18.88
C SER A 492 18.09 -3.29 17.39
N ARG A 493 19.17 -3.34 16.59
CA ARG A 493 19.08 -3.70 15.16
C ARG A 493 18.43 -5.09 14.96
N HIS A 494 18.60 -6.00 15.89
CA HIS A 494 18.08 -7.37 15.79
C HIS A 494 16.55 -7.42 15.89
N PHE A 495 15.96 -6.46 16.57
CA PHE A 495 14.50 -6.31 16.60
C PHE A 495 13.98 -5.60 15.34
N THR A 496 14.60 -4.50 14.96
CA THR A 496 14.11 -3.61 13.88
C THR A 496 14.36 -4.16 12.48
N TYR A 497 15.22 -5.18 12.33
CA TYR A 497 15.52 -5.85 11.07
C TYR A 497 15.20 -7.34 11.10
N VAL A 498 14.71 -7.85 9.98
CA VAL A 498 14.78 -9.27 9.65
C VAL A 498 16.13 -9.51 8.99
N VAL A 499 16.90 -10.43 9.54
CA VAL A 499 18.25 -10.75 9.07
C VAL A 499 18.24 -12.13 8.46
N GLU A 500 18.80 -12.28 7.27
CA GLU A 500 18.91 -13.55 6.55
C GLU A 500 20.36 -13.78 6.17
N GLY A 501 20.90 -14.94 6.54
CA GLY A 501 22.30 -15.31 6.34
C GLY A 501 23.17 -15.06 7.57
N ASP A 502 24.39 -15.57 7.50
CA ASP A 502 25.44 -15.43 8.49
C ASP A 502 26.81 -15.26 7.79
N ALA A 503 27.89 -15.24 8.54
CA ALA A 503 29.24 -15.09 8.01
C ALA A 503 29.64 -16.22 7.02
N LYS A 504 28.96 -17.38 7.07
CA LYS A 504 29.20 -18.50 6.15
C LYS A 504 28.19 -18.44 5.01
N PRO A 505 28.63 -18.22 3.74
CA PRO A 505 27.74 -18.25 2.60
C PRO A 505 26.97 -19.56 2.50
N ARG A 506 25.65 -19.50 2.37
CA ARG A 506 24.77 -20.63 2.14
C ARG A 506 23.65 -20.27 1.15
N ALA A 507 23.25 -21.21 0.36
CA ALA A 507 22.26 -21.03 -0.70
C ALA A 507 20.82 -20.97 -0.19
N ARG A 508 20.56 -21.56 0.98
CA ARG A 508 19.22 -21.67 1.56
C ARG A 508 19.15 -21.01 2.93
N LEU A 509 17.98 -20.53 3.28
CA LEU A 509 17.65 -20.09 4.62
C LEU A 509 17.75 -21.26 5.62
N ASN A 510 18.09 -20.95 6.86
CA ASN A 510 17.84 -21.87 7.96
C ASN A 510 16.36 -21.80 8.38
N ASP A 511 15.93 -22.72 9.25
CA ASP A 511 14.53 -22.82 9.63
C ASP A 511 14.01 -21.58 10.39
N TRP A 512 14.84 -20.88 11.15
CA TRP A 512 14.47 -19.63 11.83
C TRP A 512 14.22 -18.49 10.85
N GLU A 513 15.07 -18.37 9.85
CA GLU A 513 14.92 -17.39 8.79
C GLU A 513 13.72 -17.69 7.90
N LEU A 514 13.51 -18.98 7.60
CA LEU A 514 12.34 -19.43 6.85
C LEU A 514 11.04 -19.19 7.63
N ALA A 515 11.00 -19.49 8.93
CA ALA A 515 9.87 -19.18 9.81
C ALA A 515 9.55 -17.69 9.78
N SER A 516 10.57 -16.84 9.88
CA SER A 516 10.43 -15.38 9.80
C SER A 516 9.91 -14.94 8.43
N ARG A 517 10.48 -15.45 7.33
CA ARG A 517 10.04 -15.08 5.98
C ARG A 517 8.57 -15.46 5.74
N LEU A 518 8.14 -16.63 6.17
CA LEU A 518 6.76 -17.10 6.07
C LEU A 518 5.81 -16.27 6.93
N SER A 519 6.16 -15.99 8.19
CA SER A 519 5.30 -15.25 9.09
C SER A 519 5.13 -13.80 8.65
N TYR A 520 6.20 -13.18 8.18
CA TYR A 520 6.09 -11.83 7.61
C TYR A 520 5.41 -11.78 6.24
N LEU A 521 5.45 -12.86 5.46
CA LEU A 521 4.65 -12.96 4.24
C LEU A 521 3.16 -13.03 4.55
N LEU A 522 2.74 -13.99 5.39
CA LEU A 522 1.33 -14.33 5.59
C LEU A 522 0.67 -13.53 6.71
N TRP A 523 1.42 -13.07 7.70
CA TRP A 523 0.88 -12.37 8.86
C TRP A 523 1.43 -10.96 9.07
N SER A 524 2.40 -10.54 8.24
CA SER A 524 3.12 -9.26 8.40
C SER A 524 3.62 -9.06 9.85
N SER A 525 4.10 -10.11 10.48
CA SER A 525 4.52 -10.16 11.88
C SER A 525 5.51 -11.29 12.15
N MET A 526 6.00 -11.34 13.39
CA MET A 526 6.91 -12.39 13.86
C MET A 526 6.28 -13.80 13.85
N PRO A 527 7.10 -14.87 13.82
CA PRO A 527 6.64 -16.24 14.00
C PRO A 527 5.92 -16.44 15.35
N ASP A 528 4.97 -17.35 15.37
CA ASP A 528 4.38 -17.85 16.60
C ASP A 528 5.18 -19.04 17.18
N GLU A 529 4.78 -19.52 18.35
CA GLU A 529 5.50 -20.59 19.04
C GLU A 529 5.56 -21.89 18.22
N ALA A 530 4.51 -22.23 17.48
CA ALA A 530 4.51 -23.42 16.63
C ALA A 530 5.56 -23.36 15.50
N LEU A 531 5.78 -22.16 14.92
CA LEU A 531 6.85 -21.94 13.95
C LEU A 531 8.23 -21.95 14.62
N PHE A 532 8.35 -21.35 15.81
CA PHE A 532 9.60 -21.40 16.58
C PHE A 532 9.98 -22.82 16.99
N ASP A 533 9.01 -23.63 17.41
CA ASP A 533 9.26 -25.04 17.74
C ASP A 533 9.70 -25.85 16.54
N ALA A 534 9.05 -25.65 15.38
CA ALA A 534 9.47 -26.30 14.14
C ALA A 534 10.89 -25.88 13.73
N ALA A 535 11.22 -24.60 13.89
CA ALA A 535 12.56 -24.08 13.58
C ALA A 535 13.62 -24.59 14.56
N ARG A 536 13.32 -24.62 15.85
CA ARG A 536 14.21 -25.12 16.92
C ARG A 536 14.59 -26.59 16.71
N ASN A 537 13.66 -27.37 16.17
CA ASN A 537 13.84 -28.79 15.88
C ASN A 537 14.38 -29.07 14.45
N ASN A 538 14.69 -28.05 13.68
CA ASN A 538 15.10 -28.16 12.25
C ASN A 538 14.13 -28.99 11.39
N GLN A 539 12.82 -28.79 11.59
CA GLN A 539 11.75 -29.56 10.95
C GLN A 539 10.97 -28.78 9.86
N LEU A 540 11.35 -27.52 9.57
CA LEU A 540 10.60 -26.66 8.66
C LEU A 540 10.83 -27.04 7.19
N SER A 541 10.53 -28.29 6.84
CA SER A 541 10.70 -28.83 5.50
C SER A 541 9.61 -29.86 5.17
N GLY A 542 9.46 -30.21 3.91
CA GLY A 542 8.56 -31.26 3.42
C GLY A 542 7.13 -31.12 3.97
N LYS A 543 6.63 -32.19 4.58
CA LYS A 543 5.25 -32.25 5.10
C LYS A 543 5.00 -31.27 6.26
N VAL A 544 5.98 -31.09 7.13
CA VAL A 544 5.84 -30.17 8.28
C VAL A 544 5.68 -28.75 7.80
N LEU A 545 6.51 -28.29 6.84
CA LEU A 545 6.38 -26.97 6.22
C LEU A 545 4.99 -26.77 5.59
N ALA A 546 4.51 -27.77 4.83
CA ALA A 546 3.18 -27.68 4.20
C ALA A 546 2.08 -27.56 5.27
N THR A 547 2.16 -28.34 6.33
CA THR A 547 1.19 -28.28 7.45
C THR A 547 1.22 -26.90 8.14
N GLN A 548 2.40 -26.32 8.36
CA GLN A 548 2.51 -24.98 8.94
C GLN A 548 1.93 -23.91 8.01
N VAL A 549 2.22 -23.96 6.71
CA VAL A 549 1.64 -23.02 5.74
C VAL A 549 0.12 -23.13 5.71
N ASP A 550 -0.44 -24.35 5.68
CA ASP A 550 -1.90 -24.55 5.68
C ASP A 550 -2.55 -24.01 6.96
N ARG A 551 -1.92 -24.23 8.12
CA ARG A 551 -2.35 -23.64 9.38
C ARG A 551 -2.32 -22.11 9.35
N MET A 552 -1.25 -21.53 8.82
CA MET A 552 -1.08 -20.08 8.72
C MET A 552 -2.11 -19.43 7.80
N LEU A 553 -2.49 -20.08 6.71
CA LEU A 553 -3.54 -19.61 5.80
C LEU A 553 -4.93 -19.64 6.44
N ALA A 554 -5.16 -20.57 7.39
CA ALA A 554 -6.40 -20.69 8.13
C ALA A 554 -6.46 -19.80 9.39
N ASP A 555 -5.33 -19.24 9.83
CA ASP A 555 -5.25 -18.41 11.03
C ASP A 555 -5.90 -17.03 10.80
N PRO A 556 -6.61 -16.46 11.78
CA PRO A 556 -7.18 -15.11 11.67
C PRO A 556 -6.16 -14.01 11.29
N LYS A 557 -4.88 -14.17 11.61
CA LYS A 557 -3.80 -13.24 11.25
C LYS A 557 -3.62 -13.09 9.73
N ILE A 558 -4.12 -14.04 8.92
CA ILE A 558 -4.08 -13.95 7.45
C ILE A 558 -4.84 -12.71 6.94
N ALA A 559 -5.78 -12.18 7.71
CA ALA A 559 -6.46 -10.92 7.40
C ALA A 559 -5.47 -9.78 7.14
N ARG A 560 -4.30 -9.77 7.81
CA ARG A 560 -3.25 -8.77 7.60
C ARG A 560 -2.68 -8.80 6.18
N PHE A 561 -2.45 -9.99 5.64
CA PHE A 561 -2.03 -10.17 4.25
C PHE A 561 -3.13 -9.75 3.27
N VAL A 562 -4.35 -10.22 3.53
CA VAL A 562 -5.52 -9.96 2.67
C VAL A 562 -5.86 -8.46 2.57
N GLU A 563 -5.59 -7.69 3.61
CA GLU A 563 -5.76 -6.23 3.61
C GLU A 563 -4.56 -5.50 3.00
N ASP A 564 -3.35 -5.95 3.27
CA ASP A 564 -2.13 -5.21 2.96
C ASP A 564 -1.62 -5.45 1.53
N PHE A 565 -1.61 -6.70 1.07
CA PHE A 565 -1.12 -7.01 -0.27
C PHE A 565 -1.90 -6.31 -1.39
N PRO A 566 -3.25 -6.35 -1.46
CA PRO A 566 -3.97 -5.66 -2.52
C PRO A 566 -3.81 -4.15 -2.48
N ARG A 567 -3.66 -3.54 -1.30
CA ARG A 567 -3.37 -2.10 -1.17
C ARG A 567 -2.05 -1.74 -1.83
N GLN A 568 -1.02 -2.56 -1.65
CA GLN A 568 0.31 -2.33 -2.21
C GLN A 568 0.34 -2.68 -3.70
N TRP A 569 -0.11 -3.86 -4.10
CA TRP A 569 -0.16 -4.30 -5.50
C TRP A 569 -0.92 -3.32 -6.40
N LEU A 570 -2.11 -2.90 -5.98
CA LEU A 570 -2.98 -2.02 -6.76
C LEU A 570 -2.72 -0.53 -6.51
N GLN A 571 -1.69 -0.19 -5.72
CA GLN A 571 -1.27 1.19 -5.43
C GLN A 571 -2.40 2.05 -4.85
N LEU A 572 -3.25 1.49 -3.97
CA LEU A 572 -4.42 2.19 -3.42
C LEU A 572 -4.08 3.45 -2.60
N HIS A 573 -2.81 3.64 -2.22
CA HIS A 573 -2.33 4.87 -1.57
C HIS A 573 -2.45 6.11 -2.48
N ARG A 574 -2.55 5.90 -3.81
CA ARG A 574 -2.71 6.99 -4.79
C ARG A 574 -4.13 7.55 -4.83
N LEU A 575 -5.14 6.80 -4.36
CA LEU A 575 -6.50 7.29 -4.27
C LEU A 575 -6.56 8.47 -3.28
N GLY A 576 -7.15 9.58 -3.70
CA GLY A 576 -7.21 10.82 -2.92
C GLY A 576 -5.99 11.74 -3.06
N MET A 577 -4.89 11.33 -3.77
CA MET A 577 -3.76 12.24 -4.04
C MET A 577 -4.18 13.45 -4.91
N PHE A 578 -5.12 13.23 -5.80
CA PHE A 578 -5.75 14.25 -6.61
C PHE A 578 -7.25 14.25 -6.33
N PRO A 579 -7.70 14.98 -5.30
CA PRO A 579 -9.11 14.96 -4.92
C PRO A 579 -9.97 15.51 -6.06
N PRO A 580 -11.11 14.87 -6.37
CA PRO A 580 -12.01 15.32 -7.40
C PRO A 580 -12.53 16.74 -7.19
N ASP A 581 -12.63 17.51 -8.27
CA ASP A 581 -13.17 18.87 -8.25
C ASP A 581 -14.64 18.85 -7.80
N LYS A 582 -14.95 19.53 -6.72
CA LYS A 582 -16.28 19.50 -6.11
C LYS A 582 -17.39 20.15 -6.94
N LYS A 583 -17.03 21.02 -7.90
CA LYS A 583 -17.99 21.59 -8.82
C LYS A 583 -18.35 20.62 -9.94
N LEU A 584 -17.37 19.80 -10.35
CA LEU A 584 -17.57 18.80 -11.39
C LEU A 584 -18.21 17.52 -10.81
N TYR A 585 -17.78 17.12 -9.61
CA TYR A 585 -18.15 15.88 -8.93
C TYR A 585 -18.65 16.13 -7.51
N PRO A 586 -19.80 16.79 -7.35
CA PRO A 586 -20.31 17.17 -6.03
C PRO A 586 -20.72 15.98 -5.17
N ASP A 587 -20.99 14.82 -5.79
CA ASP A 587 -21.38 13.57 -5.11
C ASP A 587 -20.18 12.82 -4.55
N TYR A 588 -18.95 13.23 -4.92
CA TYR A 588 -17.74 12.66 -4.39
C TYR A 588 -17.40 13.27 -3.03
N GLU A 589 -17.32 12.43 -2.02
CA GLU A 589 -16.99 12.82 -0.66
C GLU A 589 -16.11 11.73 0.01
N VAL A 590 -15.59 12.01 1.19
CA VAL A 590 -14.61 11.16 1.86
C VAL A 590 -15.13 9.74 2.11
N TRP A 591 -16.42 9.59 2.45
CA TRP A 591 -17.01 8.27 2.70
C TRP A 591 -17.14 7.46 1.41
N LEU A 592 -17.48 8.09 0.29
CA LEU A 592 -17.46 7.44 -1.01
C LEU A 592 -16.05 6.96 -1.37
N GLU A 593 -15.02 7.81 -1.16
CA GLU A 593 -13.63 7.42 -1.39
C GLU A 593 -13.22 6.24 -0.49
N THR A 594 -13.57 6.29 0.78
CA THR A 594 -13.32 5.20 1.73
C THR A 594 -14.04 3.92 1.30
N SER A 595 -15.29 4.06 0.85
CA SER A 595 -16.09 2.95 0.33
C SER A 595 -15.48 2.33 -0.94
N MET A 596 -15.01 3.15 -1.88
CA MET A 596 -14.30 2.68 -3.08
C MET A 596 -13.02 1.91 -2.73
N ARG A 597 -12.24 2.40 -1.76
CA ARG A 597 -11.05 1.69 -1.27
C ARG A 597 -11.43 0.38 -0.59
N GLY A 598 -12.51 0.40 0.19
CA GLY A 598 -13.08 -0.78 0.85
C GLY A 598 -13.57 -1.83 -0.14
N GLU A 599 -14.19 -1.43 -1.26
CA GLU A 599 -14.62 -2.34 -2.33
C GLU A 599 -13.49 -3.27 -2.77
N VAL A 600 -12.34 -2.69 -3.11
CA VAL A 600 -11.18 -3.44 -3.60
C VAL A 600 -10.67 -4.44 -2.54
N VAL A 601 -10.55 -4.00 -1.30
CA VAL A 601 -10.05 -4.85 -0.21
C VAL A 601 -11.03 -5.98 0.11
N HIS A 602 -12.34 -5.68 0.19
CA HIS A 602 -13.35 -6.71 0.46
C HIS A 602 -13.54 -7.65 -0.72
N PHE A 603 -13.36 -7.17 -1.94
CA PHE A 603 -13.38 -8.02 -3.13
C PHE A 603 -12.22 -9.03 -3.10
N PHE A 604 -10.99 -8.56 -2.83
CA PHE A 604 -9.84 -9.45 -2.65
C PHE A 604 -10.08 -10.45 -1.51
N LYS A 605 -10.62 -9.98 -0.39
CA LYS A 605 -10.98 -10.83 0.76
C LYS A 605 -11.97 -11.92 0.39
N GLU A 606 -13.00 -11.60 -0.38
CA GLU A 606 -14.02 -12.59 -0.84
C GLU A 606 -13.42 -13.61 -1.79
N VAL A 607 -12.60 -13.15 -2.79
CA VAL A 607 -11.89 -14.05 -3.71
C VAL A 607 -10.96 -14.97 -2.94
N PHE A 608 -10.22 -14.44 -1.95
CA PHE A 608 -9.34 -15.24 -1.10
C PHE A 608 -10.12 -16.23 -0.23
N ALA A 609 -11.11 -15.76 0.53
CA ALA A 609 -11.85 -16.58 1.48
C ALA A 609 -12.63 -17.74 0.82
N LYS A 610 -13.10 -17.52 -0.40
CA LYS A 610 -13.79 -18.54 -1.21
C LYS A 610 -12.85 -19.31 -2.14
N ASN A 611 -11.57 -18.99 -2.11
CA ASN A 611 -10.56 -19.56 -3.00
C ASN A 611 -11.01 -19.54 -4.47
N LEU A 612 -11.47 -18.37 -4.94
CA LEU A 612 -11.96 -18.19 -6.32
C LEU A 612 -10.77 -18.06 -7.28
N PRO A 613 -10.98 -18.34 -8.58
CA PRO A 613 -9.96 -18.11 -9.60
C PRO A 613 -9.62 -16.61 -9.76
N LEU A 614 -8.40 -16.31 -10.19
CA LEU A 614 -7.94 -14.95 -10.50
C LEU A 614 -8.76 -14.26 -11.58
N ASP A 615 -9.47 -15.01 -12.41
CA ASP A 615 -10.37 -14.50 -13.46
C ASP A 615 -11.37 -13.49 -12.89
N ALA A 616 -11.81 -13.67 -11.64
CA ALA A 616 -12.69 -12.74 -10.95
C ALA A 616 -12.11 -11.31 -10.86
N PHE A 617 -10.79 -11.15 -10.81
CA PHE A 617 -10.16 -9.83 -10.82
C PHE A 617 -10.22 -9.14 -12.18
N LEU A 618 -10.24 -9.90 -13.26
CA LEU A 618 -10.35 -9.35 -14.62
C LEU A 618 -11.79 -9.05 -14.98
N ASN A 619 -12.72 -9.97 -14.65
CA ASN A 619 -14.14 -9.79 -14.86
C ASN A 619 -14.96 -10.63 -13.87
N SER A 620 -16.07 -10.08 -13.40
CA SER A 620 -17.00 -10.75 -12.49
C SER A 620 -18.42 -10.26 -12.70
N ASP A 621 -19.41 -11.09 -12.37
CA ASP A 621 -20.83 -10.77 -12.34
C ASP A 621 -21.30 -10.27 -10.97
N TRP A 622 -20.36 -9.83 -10.12
CA TRP A 622 -20.60 -9.33 -8.77
C TRP A 622 -19.49 -8.36 -8.35
N THR A 623 -19.80 -7.56 -7.33
CA THR A 623 -18.80 -6.76 -6.60
C THR A 623 -19.08 -6.80 -5.10
N MET A 624 -18.17 -6.23 -4.30
CA MET A 624 -18.38 -6.02 -2.87
C MET A 624 -18.72 -4.55 -2.63
N ALA A 625 -19.95 -4.29 -2.23
CA ALA A 625 -20.42 -2.93 -2.04
C ALA A 625 -21.13 -2.74 -0.70
N ASN A 626 -20.95 -1.56 -0.13
CA ASN A 626 -21.74 -1.03 0.98
C ASN A 626 -22.89 -0.15 0.42
N PRO A 627 -23.82 0.35 1.26
CA PRO A 627 -24.93 1.18 0.78
C PRO A 627 -24.49 2.38 -0.04
N ARG A 628 -23.41 3.05 0.35
CA ARG A 628 -22.89 4.23 -0.35
C ARG A 628 -22.42 3.92 -1.78
N LEU A 629 -21.74 2.79 -1.96
CA LEU A 629 -21.35 2.35 -3.31
C LEU A 629 -22.52 1.87 -4.14
N CYS A 630 -23.50 1.19 -3.53
CA CYS A 630 -24.69 0.79 -4.23
C CYS A 630 -25.46 1.99 -4.77
N GLU A 631 -25.61 3.04 -3.98
CA GLU A 631 -26.19 4.31 -4.40
C GLU A 631 -25.38 4.93 -5.55
N PHE A 632 -24.07 5.01 -5.40
CA PHE A 632 -23.19 5.63 -6.39
C PHE A 632 -23.14 4.86 -7.72
N TYR A 633 -23.22 3.53 -7.69
CA TYR A 633 -23.19 2.67 -8.88
C TYR A 633 -24.57 2.37 -9.46
N GLY A 634 -25.65 2.79 -8.80
CA GLY A 634 -27.00 2.42 -9.18
C GLY A 634 -27.29 0.93 -9.01
N LEU A 635 -26.72 0.30 -7.97
CA LEU A 635 -26.93 -1.09 -7.62
C LEU A 635 -28.10 -1.24 -6.65
N ALA A 636 -28.56 -2.50 -6.47
CA ALA A 636 -29.55 -2.80 -5.43
C ALA A 636 -28.97 -2.48 -4.04
N GLU A 637 -29.74 -1.83 -3.19
CA GLU A 637 -29.35 -1.51 -1.82
C GLU A 637 -29.09 -2.79 -1.01
N PRO A 638 -27.94 -2.88 -0.32
CA PRO A 638 -27.64 -4.04 0.48
C PRO A 638 -28.46 -4.05 1.78
N LYS A 639 -28.60 -5.23 2.38
CA LYS A 639 -29.42 -5.42 3.59
C LYS A 639 -28.74 -4.94 4.88
N THR A 640 -27.43 -4.76 4.88
CA THR A 640 -26.64 -4.33 6.04
C THR A 640 -25.72 -3.20 5.66
N SER A 641 -25.26 -2.43 6.64
CA SER A 641 -24.37 -1.26 6.47
C SER A 641 -22.94 -1.62 6.02
N GLY A 642 -22.54 -2.89 6.14
CA GLY A 642 -21.21 -3.34 5.73
C GLY A 642 -21.10 -3.70 4.25
N PHE A 643 -19.90 -4.09 3.85
CA PHE A 643 -19.67 -4.60 2.50
C PHE A 643 -20.28 -5.99 2.31
N GLN A 644 -21.05 -6.13 1.25
CA GLN A 644 -21.71 -7.38 0.87
C GLN A 644 -21.46 -7.68 -0.59
N ARG A 645 -21.55 -8.96 -0.95
CA ARG A 645 -21.55 -9.39 -2.33
C ARG A 645 -22.84 -8.96 -3.01
N VAL A 646 -22.75 -8.11 -4.02
CA VAL A 646 -23.87 -7.58 -4.80
C VAL A 646 -23.71 -8.07 -6.22
N ALA A 647 -24.78 -8.70 -6.75
CA ALA A 647 -24.81 -9.16 -8.14
C ALA A 647 -24.91 -7.98 -9.11
N LEU A 648 -24.17 -8.07 -10.19
CA LEU A 648 -24.16 -7.09 -11.27
C LEU A 648 -25.06 -7.55 -12.41
N ARG A 649 -25.86 -6.62 -12.94
CA ARG A 649 -26.74 -6.88 -14.07
C ARG A 649 -26.07 -6.43 -15.38
N PRO A 650 -26.41 -7.05 -16.52
CA PRO A 650 -26.04 -6.52 -17.82
C PRO A 650 -26.45 -5.04 -17.93
N GLY A 651 -25.57 -4.20 -18.46
CA GLY A 651 -25.83 -2.75 -18.61
C GLY A 651 -25.37 -1.88 -17.45
N GLN A 652 -24.94 -2.45 -16.31
CA GLN A 652 -24.32 -1.67 -15.23
C GLN A 652 -22.83 -1.35 -15.50
N HIS A 653 -22.26 -1.91 -16.54
CA HIS A 653 -20.89 -1.64 -17.00
C HIS A 653 -19.81 -1.84 -15.92
N ARG A 654 -20.02 -2.79 -15.00
CA ARG A 654 -19.15 -3.09 -13.86
C ARG A 654 -18.69 -4.54 -13.91
N GLY A 655 -17.74 -4.90 -13.08
CA GLY A 655 -17.21 -6.25 -12.86
C GLY A 655 -15.70 -6.33 -13.00
N GLY A 656 -15.04 -6.92 -11.98
CA GLY A 656 -13.59 -6.98 -11.87
C GLY A 656 -12.95 -5.65 -11.49
N LEU A 657 -11.64 -5.69 -11.19
CA LEU A 657 -10.87 -4.55 -10.66
C LEU A 657 -10.91 -3.31 -11.55
N LEU A 658 -10.80 -3.52 -12.88
CA LEU A 658 -10.61 -2.44 -13.85
C LEU A 658 -11.79 -1.46 -13.95
N THR A 659 -12.96 -1.84 -13.44
CA THR A 659 -14.15 -1.01 -13.43
C THR A 659 -14.55 -0.52 -12.03
N MET A 660 -13.74 -0.81 -11.00
CA MET A 660 -13.95 -0.28 -9.65
C MET A 660 -13.62 1.20 -9.56
N GLY A 661 -14.43 1.95 -8.84
CA GLY A 661 -14.28 3.39 -8.66
C GLY A 661 -12.90 3.79 -8.12
N ALA A 662 -12.33 3.00 -7.21
CA ALA A 662 -10.99 3.24 -6.68
C ALA A 662 -9.92 3.21 -7.78
N ILE A 663 -9.95 2.22 -8.68
CA ILE A 663 -8.97 2.05 -9.75
C ILE A 663 -9.11 3.17 -10.80
N LEU A 664 -10.33 3.51 -11.14
CA LEU A 664 -10.62 4.60 -12.07
C LEU A 664 -10.24 5.96 -11.50
N GLY A 665 -10.49 6.17 -10.20
CA GLY A 665 -10.17 7.42 -9.49
C GLY A 665 -8.68 7.63 -9.27
N LEU A 666 -7.92 6.61 -8.83
CA LEU A 666 -6.47 6.74 -8.61
C LEU A 666 -5.67 7.00 -9.90
N THR A 667 -6.29 6.78 -11.06
CA THR A 667 -5.71 7.05 -12.39
C THR A 667 -6.27 8.32 -13.04
N SER A 668 -6.89 9.21 -12.26
CA SER A 668 -7.40 10.52 -12.69
C SER A 668 -6.59 11.67 -12.09
N ASP A 669 -6.89 12.94 -12.52
CA ASP A 669 -6.31 14.13 -11.91
C ASP A 669 -7.32 14.94 -11.07
N GLY A 670 -8.45 14.31 -10.75
CA GLY A 670 -9.53 14.97 -10.02
C GLY A 670 -10.46 15.85 -10.87
N THR A 671 -10.05 16.28 -12.06
CA THR A 671 -10.91 17.03 -12.99
C THR A 671 -11.32 16.18 -14.18
N ARG A 672 -10.43 15.30 -14.63
CA ARG A 672 -10.63 14.42 -15.79
C ARG A 672 -9.90 13.10 -15.58
N HIS A 673 -10.36 12.10 -16.27
CA HIS A 673 -9.64 10.86 -16.43
C HIS A 673 -8.32 11.07 -17.19
N ARG A 674 -7.31 10.25 -16.92
CA ARG A 674 -6.00 10.30 -17.55
C ARG A 674 -5.65 8.97 -18.22
N PRO A 675 -5.98 8.78 -19.50
CA PRO A 675 -5.77 7.51 -20.19
C PRO A 675 -4.32 7.03 -20.14
N VAL A 676 -3.35 7.91 -20.32
CA VAL A 676 -1.92 7.55 -20.25
C VAL A 676 -1.56 6.96 -18.88
N HIS A 677 -1.94 7.65 -17.78
CA HIS A 677 -1.68 7.14 -16.43
C HIS A 677 -2.42 5.85 -16.13
N ARG A 678 -3.66 5.70 -16.64
CA ARG A 678 -4.42 4.46 -16.54
C ARG A 678 -3.77 3.33 -17.32
N GLY A 679 -3.27 3.62 -18.53
CA GLY A 679 -2.54 2.66 -19.35
C GLY A 679 -1.23 2.19 -18.69
N VAL A 680 -0.46 3.11 -18.10
CA VAL A 680 0.73 2.77 -17.31
C VAL A 680 0.35 1.87 -16.13
N TRP A 681 -0.69 2.24 -15.37
CA TRP A 681 -1.14 1.44 -14.24
C TRP A 681 -1.59 0.03 -14.65
N ILE A 682 -2.33 -0.11 -15.76
CA ILE A 682 -2.73 -1.42 -16.30
C ILE A 682 -1.50 -2.21 -16.72
N SER A 683 -0.54 -1.56 -17.38
CA SER A 683 0.73 -2.21 -17.76
C SER A 683 1.49 -2.73 -16.55
N GLU A 684 1.57 -1.95 -15.47
CA GLU A 684 2.25 -2.35 -14.24
C GLU A 684 1.46 -3.41 -13.45
N ALA A 685 0.20 -3.14 -13.11
CA ALA A 685 -0.56 -3.96 -12.17
C ALA A 685 -1.10 -5.26 -12.79
N ILE A 686 -1.47 -5.23 -14.09
CA ILE A 686 -2.13 -6.35 -14.78
C ILE A 686 -1.15 -7.13 -15.66
N PHE A 687 -0.25 -6.44 -16.37
CA PHE A 687 0.72 -7.10 -17.25
C PHE A 687 2.11 -7.28 -16.62
N GLY A 688 2.37 -6.72 -15.43
CA GLY A 688 3.67 -6.79 -14.76
C GLY A 688 4.80 -6.07 -15.51
N LYS A 689 4.46 -5.12 -16.37
CA LYS A 689 5.43 -4.42 -17.23
C LYS A 689 5.42 -2.93 -16.91
N SER A 690 6.50 -2.42 -16.32
CA SER A 690 6.67 -0.98 -16.10
C SER A 690 7.21 -0.32 -17.37
N PRO A 691 6.47 0.61 -17.99
CA PRO A 691 6.99 1.40 -19.09
C PRO A 691 8.21 2.23 -18.64
N PRO A 692 9.14 2.55 -19.53
CA PRO A 692 10.25 3.44 -19.21
C PRO A 692 9.71 4.82 -18.78
N PRO A 693 10.42 5.53 -17.89
CA PRO A 693 10.02 6.88 -17.52
C PRO A 693 10.04 7.80 -18.76
N PRO A 694 9.14 8.79 -18.83
CA PRO A 694 9.13 9.73 -19.94
C PRO A 694 10.48 10.48 -20.02
N PRO A 695 10.94 10.87 -21.22
CA PRO A 695 12.10 11.72 -21.38
C PRO A 695 11.98 13.04 -20.60
N ALA A 696 13.11 13.61 -20.17
CA ALA A 696 13.13 14.76 -19.28
C ALA A 696 12.49 16.05 -19.86
N ASN A 697 12.37 16.15 -21.19
CA ASN A 697 11.84 17.33 -21.90
C ASN A 697 10.71 16.92 -22.85
N VAL A 698 9.62 16.43 -22.30
CA VAL A 698 8.40 16.12 -23.08
C VAL A 698 7.47 17.33 -23.03
N ASP A 699 7.06 17.81 -24.18
CA ASP A 699 6.03 18.84 -24.28
C ASP A 699 4.72 18.32 -23.68
N PRO A 700 4.03 19.10 -22.85
CA PRO A 700 2.74 18.72 -22.31
C PRO A 700 1.73 18.54 -23.45
N ILE A 701 0.80 17.60 -23.29
CA ILE A 701 -0.34 17.45 -24.19
C ILE A 701 -1.13 18.77 -24.19
N GLU A 702 -1.24 19.41 -25.34
CA GLU A 702 -1.94 20.69 -25.46
C GLU A 702 -3.38 20.58 -24.95
N PRO A 703 -3.80 21.49 -24.06
CA PRO A 703 -5.10 21.38 -23.42
C PRO A 703 -6.28 21.48 -24.39
N ASN A 704 -6.19 22.33 -25.40
CA ASN A 704 -7.21 22.49 -26.45
C ASN A 704 -6.62 23.14 -27.72
N PRO A 705 -6.55 22.40 -28.82
CA PRO A 705 -6.18 22.97 -30.12
C PRO A 705 -7.13 24.12 -30.49
N PRO A 706 -6.62 25.25 -31.01
CA PRO A 706 -7.47 26.39 -31.41
C PRO A 706 -8.60 26.00 -32.36
N ASP A 707 -8.31 25.06 -33.27
CA ASP A 707 -9.22 24.62 -34.33
C ASP A 707 -10.22 23.53 -33.84
N SER A 708 -10.04 23.03 -32.62
CA SER A 708 -10.88 21.98 -32.04
C SER A 708 -11.11 22.22 -30.55
N PRO A 709 -11.88 23.25 -30.18
CA PRO A 709 -12.07 23.62 -28.77
C PRO A 709 -12.82 22.57 -27.94
N LYS A 710 -13.53 21.65 -28.60
CA LYS A 710 -14.21 20.48 -28.00
C LYS A 710 -13.47 19.16 -28.26
N ALA A 711 -12.16 19.19 -28.55
CA ALA A 711 -11.39 17.97 -28.78
C ALA A 711 -11.41 17.06 -27.54
N THR A 712 -11.69 15.77 -27.78
CA THR A 712 -11.60 14.72 -26.76
C THR A 712 -10.15 14.50 -26.35
N ILE A 713 -9.92 13.87 -25.19
CA ILE A 713 -8.57 13.51 -24.77
C ILE A 713 -7.90 12.56 -25.77
N ARG A 714 -8.66 11.68 -26.42
CA ARG A 714 -8.17 10.82 -27.50
C ARG A 714 -7.62 11.65 -28.67
N GLN A 715 -8.39 12.62 -29.17
CA GLN A 715 -7.94 13.47 -30.28
C GLN A 715 -6.66 14.24 -29.94
N LYS A 716 -6.53 14.68 -28.69
CA LYS A 716 -5.31 15.35 -28.21
C LYS A 716 -4.11 14.39 -28.14
N LEU A 717 -4.33 13.16 -27.71
CA LEU A 717 -3.30 12.12 -27.70
C LEU A 717 -2.90 11.72 -29.12
N ASP A 718 -3.86 11.59 -30.03
CA ASP A 718 -3.58 11.28 -31.43
C ASP A 718 -2.74 12.39 -32.09
N ALA A 719 -3.02 13.66 -31.79
CA ALA A 719 -2.20 14.79 -32.22
C ALA A 719 -0.78 14.76 -31.63
N HIS A 720 -0.64 14.49 -30.32
CA HIS A 720 0.65 14.34 -29.66
C HIS A 720 1.48 13.19 -30.23
N ASN A 721 0.82 12.09 -30.61
CA ASN A 721 1.43 10.89 -31.17
C ASN A 721 1.87 11.03 -32.64
N GLN A 722 1.65 12.19 -33.29
CA GLN A 722 2.24 12.48 -34.59
C GLN A 722 3.78 12.55 -34.50
N ASN A 723 4.32 12.88 -33.35
CA ASN A 723 5.76 12.80 -33.11
C ASN A 723 6.19 11.32 -32.94
N PRO A 724 7.08 10.80 -33.79
CA PRO A 724 7.51 9.39 -33.75
C PRO A 724 8.14 8.97 -32.41
N ASN A 725 8.83 9.91 -31.74
CA ASN A 725 9.46 9.64 -30.43
C ASN A 725 8.40 9.44 -29.33
N CYS A 726 7.31 10.21 -29.36
CA CYS A 726 6.19 10.04 -28.43
C CYS A 726 5.40 8.77 -28.75
N ALA A 727 5.13 8.52 -30.02
CA ALA A 727 4.36 7.39 -30.49
C ALA A 727 4.97 6.03 -30.09
N ALA A 728 6.29 5.92 -29.93
CA ALA A 728 6.96 4.69 -29.56
C ALA A 728 6.44 4.09 -28.25
N CYS A 729 6.28 4.92 -27.19
CA CYS A 729 5.75 4.50 -25.90
C CYS A 729 4.21 4.51 -25.88
N HIS A 730 3.58 5.58 -26.41
CA HIS A 730 2.15 5.80 -26.33
C HIS A 730 1.34 4.71 -27.05
N ARG A 731 1.86 4.16 -28.14
CA ARG A 731 1.21 3.06 -28.89
C ARG A 731 0.88 1.85 -28.03
N ASN A 732 1.69 1.55 -27.01
CA ASN A 732 1.50 0.40 -26.12
C ASN A 732 0.77 0.77 -24.82
N ILE A 733 0.69 2.05 -24.48
CA ILE A 733 0.14 2.55 -23.21
C ILE A 733 -1.27 3.10 -23.40
N ASP A 734 -1.46 4.01 -24.37
CA ASP A 734 -2.72 4.74 -24.53
C ASP A 734 -3.94 3.82 -24.76
N PRO A 735 -3.87 2.81 -25.64
CA PRO A 735 -5.02 1.94 -25.87
C PRO A 735 -5.52 1.24 -24.61
N LEU A 736 -4.60 0.89 -23.68
CA LEU A 736 -4.96 0.24 -22.42
C LEU A 736 -5.80 1.17 -21.53
N GLY A 737 -5.46 2.44 -21.49
CA GLY A 737 -6.19 3.43 -20.71
C GLY A 737 -7.47 3.90 -21.37
N LEU A 738 -7.44 4.09 -22.70
CA LEU A 738 -8.59 4.53 -23.50
C LEU A 738 -9.71 3.48 -23.57
N ALA A 739 -9.42 2.20 -23.32
CA ALA A 739 -10.43 1.15 -23.18
C ALA A 739 -11.49 1.48 -22.11
N PHE A 740 -11.13 2.31 -21.12
CA PHE A 740 -11.97 2.71 -20.01
C PHE A 740 -12.40 4.19 -20.08
N ASP A 741 -12.41 4.78 -21.27
CA ASP A 741 -12.74 6.20 -21.48
C ASP A 741 -14.21 6.51 -21.21
N GLN A 742 -15.07 5.48 -21.25
CA GLN A 742 -16.47 5.56 -20.86
C GLN A 742 -16.68 5.73 -19.35
N TYR A 743 -15.59 5.84 -18.57
CA TYR A 743 -15.66 6.18 -17.15
C TYR A 743 -14.99 7.53 -16.91
N ASP A 744 -15.65 8.38 -16.15
CA ASP A 744 -15.12 9.69 -15.77
C ASP A 744 -14.03 9.62 -14.69
N ALA A 745 -13.65 10.79 -14.16
CA ALA A 745 -12.58 10.87 -13.15
C ALA A 745 -12.90 10.22 -11.81
N ILE A 746 -14.16 9.98 -11.48
CA ILE A 746 -14.60 9.31 -10.26
C ILE A 746 -15.17 7.91 -10.52
N GLY A 747 -15.09 7.45 -11.76
CA GLY A 747 -15.54 6.13 -12.16
C GLY A 747 -17.03 6.02 -12.46
N GLN A 748 -17.76 7.10 -12.70
CA GLN A 748 -19.12 7.05 -13.23
C GLN A 748 -19.13 6.75 -14.72
N TRP A 749 -20.10 5.97 -15.16
CA TRP A 749 -20.29 5.66 -16.58
C TRP A 749 -20.80 6.88 -17.36
N ARG A 750 -20.24 7.10 -18.56
CA ARG A 750 -20.62 8.17 -19.45
C ARG A 750 -20.58 7.74 -20.92
N THR A 751 -21.40 8.35 -21.75
CA THR A 751 -21.39 8.19 -23.21
C THR A 751 -20.72 9.35 -23.94
N HIS A 752 -20.63 10.50 -23.29
CA HIS A 752 -20.02 11.73 -23.84
C HIS A 752 -18.91 12.22 -22.92
N GLU A 753 -17.83 12.73 -23.52
CA GLU A 753 -16.72 13.29 -22.76
C GLU A 753 -17.02 14.74 -22.44
N ARG A 754 -17.05 15.07 -21.16
CA ARG A 754 -17.22 16.45 -20.71
C ARG A 754 -15.97 17.29 -21.06
N VAL A 755 -16.11 18.23 -21.98
CA VAL A 755 -15.05 19.16 -22.36
C VAL A 755 -15.42 20.58 -21.90
N ALA A 756 -14.68 21.08 -20.90
CA ALA A 756 -15.00 22.31 -20.19
C ALA A 756 -14.90 23.59 -21.03
N LYS A 757 -14.13 23.56 -22.12
CA LYS A 757 -13.94 24.71 -23.01
C LYS A 757 -14.61 24.49 -24.37
N GLY A 758 -14.99 25.57 -25.03
CA GLY A 758 -15.69 25.54 -26.33
C GLY A 758 -17.20 25.56 -26.20
N THR A 759 -17.86 25.91 -27.31
CA THR A 759 -19.32 25.94 -27.46
C THR A 759 -19.80 24.69 -28.19
N GLY A 760 -21.03 24.26 -27.93
CA GLY A 760 -21.63 23.06 -28.52
C GLY A 760 -21.75 21.88 -27.57
N GLU A 761 -22.29 20.78 -28.08
CA GLU A 761 -22.47 19.53 -27.32
C GLU A 761 -21.13 18.85 -27.01
N ASP A 762 -21.10 18.15 -25.89
CA ASP A 762 -19.93 17.34 -25.53
C ASP A 762 -19.78 16.15 -26.51
N PRO A 763 -18.57 15.84 -26.96
CA PRO A 763 -18.35 14.82 -27.97
C PRO A 763 -18.59 13.40 -27.42
N PRO A 764 -19.02 12.44 -28.27
CA PRO A 764 -19.16 11.04 -27.87
C PRO A 764 -17.81 10.43 -27.54
N VAL A 765 -17.84 9.53 -26.55
CA VAL A 765 -16.65 8.77 -26.14
C VAL A 765 -16.37 7.64 -27.14
N ASN A 766 -15.11 7.49 -27.54
CA ASN A 766 -14.60 6.36 -28.30
C ASN A 766 -13.60 5.56 -27.45
N ALA A 767 -14.02 4.39 -26.96
CA ALA A 767 -13.20 3.51 -26.13
C ALA A 767 -12.52 2.37 -26.93
N SER A 768 -12.60 2.39 -28.27
CA SER A 768 -11.96 1.36 -29.11
C SER A 768 -10.44 1.43 -29.11
N GLY A 769 -9.78 0.33 -29.39
CA GLY A 769 -8.31 0.28 -29.46
C GLY A 769 -7.77 -1.06 -29.93
N ARG A 770 -6.48 -1.27 -29.72
CA ARG A 770 -5.80 -2.55 -29.94
C ARG A 770 -4.94 -2.90 -28.75
N MET A 771 -4.98 -4.15 -28.36
CA MET A 771 -4.05 -4.73 -27.39
C MET A 771 -2.59 -4.65 -27.91
N PRO A 772 -1.57 -4.72 -27.03
CA PRO A 772 -0.17 -4.77 -27.47
C PRO A 772 0.15 -5.91 -28.45
N ASN A 773 -0.59 -7.02 -28.38
CA ASN A 773 -0.48 -8.13 -29.30
C ASN A 773 -1.26 -7.93 -30.63
N GLY A 774 -1.83 -6.74 -30.86
CA GLY A 774 -2.53 -6.37 -32.09
C GLY A 774 -4.03 -6.71 -32.14
N ARG A 775 -4.59 -7.48 -31.19
CA ARG A 775 -6.02 -7.82 -31.13
C ARG A 775 -6.88 -6.57 -30.91
N PRO A 776 -7.89 -6.30 -31.75
CA PRO A 776 -8.73 -5.12 -31.59
C PRO A 776 -9.78 -5.31 -30.48
N PHE A 777 -10.25 -4.19 -29.91
CA PHE A 777 -11.41 -4.13 -29.02
C PHE A 777 -12.22 -2.84 -29.28
N THR A 778 -13.49 -2.86 -28.97
CA THR A 778 -14.42 -1.72 -29.16
C THR A 778 -14.70 -0.96 -27.87
N ASP A 779 -14.60 -1.64 -26.72
CA ASP A 779 -14.98 -1.10 -25.41
C ASP A 779 -14.30 -1.87 -24.27
N ALA A 780 -14.56 -1.45 -23.03
CA ALA A 780 -14.03 -2.07 -21.81
C ALA A 780 -14.46 -3.53 -21.65
N ALA A 781 -15.67 -3.91 -22.09
CA ALA A 781 -16.14 -5.29 -21.94
C ALA A 781 -15.34 -6.24 -22.83
N GLN A 782 -15.13 -5.86 -24.10
CA GLN A 782 -14.32 -6.64 -25.02
C GLN A 782 -12.84 -6.65 -24.59
N PHE A 783 -12.32 -5.52 -24.10
CA PHE A 783 -10.96 -5.47 -23.54
C PHE A 783 -10.80 -6.49 -22.40
N LYS A 784 -11.73 -6.54 -21.44
CA LYS A 784 -11.67 -7.51 -20.34
C LYS A 784 -11.77 -8.94 -20.83
N GLN A 785 -12.56 -9.21 -21.88
CA GLN A 785 -12.60 -10.54 -22.50
C GLN A 785 -11.25 -10.94 -23.11
N LEU A 786 -10.57 -10.02 -23.77
CA LEU A 786 -9.22 -10.27 -24.32
C LEU A 786 -8.20 -10.59 -23.21
N LEU A 787 -8.35 -9.99 -22.02
CA LEU A 787 -7.51 -10.34 -20.86
C LEU A 787 -7.83 -11.73 -20.32
N LEU A 788 -9.09 -12.13 -20.28
CA LEU A 788 -9.48 -13.49 -19.88
C LEU A 788 -8.97 -14.55 -20.87
N ASP A 789 -8.92 -14.24 -22.16
CA ASP A 789 -8.36 -15.12 -23.18
C ASP A 789 -6.84 -15.32 -22.96
N ASP A 790 -6.12 -14.32 -22.42
CA ASP A 790 -4.70 -14.34 -22.07
C ASP A 790 -4.46 -14.33 -20.55
N ARG A 791 -5.27 -15.07 -19.82
CA ARG A 791 -5.19 -15.14 -18.35
C ARG A 791 -3.85 -15.64 -17.80
N ASP A 792 -3.07 -16.37 -18.62
CA ASP A 792 -1.74 -16.83 -18.23
C ASP A 792 -0.75 -15.69 -18.07
N GLY A 793 -0.84 -14.66 -18.93
CA GLY A 793 -0.06 -13.44 -18.78
C GLY A 793 -0.39 -12.72 -17.47
N PHE A 794 -1.67 -12.60 -17.12
CA PHE A 794 -2.09 -12.03 -15.85
C PHE A 794 -1.64 -12.87 -14.65
N LEU A 795 -1.78 -14.21 -14.69
CA LEU A 795 -1.30 -15.09 -13.64
C LEU A 795 0.19 -14.86 -13.36
N ARG A 796 1.01 -14.81 -14.40
CA ARG A 796 2.46 -14.56 -14.28
C ARG A 796 2.72 -13.22 -13.57
N ALA A 797 2.09 -12.14 -14.03
CA ALA A 797 2.24 -10.83 -13.43
C ALA A 797 1.81 -10.83 -11.96
N PHE A 798 0.69 -11.46 -11.63
CA PHE A 798 0.21 -11.59 -10.25
C PHE A 798 1.21 -12.35 -9.37
N VAL A 799 1.76 -13.48 -9.85
CA VAL A 799 2.79 -14.25 -9.13
C VAL A 799 4.04 -13.41 -8.92
N GLU A 800 4.47 -12.62 -9.90
CA GLU A 800 5.62 -11.72 -9.77
C GLU A 800 5.40 -10.64 -8.72
N HIS A 801 4.22 -10.02 -8.68
CA HIS A 801 3.84 -9.06 -7.61
C HIS A 801 3.85 -9.73 -6.24
N LEU A 802 3.27 -10.93 -6.13
CA LEU A 802 3.22 -11.68 -4.88
C LEU A 802 4.62 -12.10 -4.41
N CYS A 803 5.48 -12.54 -5.32
CA CYS A 803 6.88 -12.86 -5.01
C CYS A 803 7.68 -11.61 -4.61
N THR A 804 7.46 -10.46 -5.25
CA THR A 804 8.08 -9.19 -4.85
C THR A 804 7.70 -8.82 -3.42
N TYR A 805 6.42 -8.95 -3.08
CA TYR A 805 5.92 -8.73 -1.72
C TYR A 805 6.52 -9.72 -0.72
N ALA A 806 6.59 -11.00 -1.08
CA ALA A 806 7.09 -12.07 -0.21
C ALA A 806 8.59 -11.96 0.08
N LEU A 807 9.38 -11.66 -0.96
CA LEU A 807 10.85 -11.63 -0.89
C LEU A 807 11.42 -10.28 -0.40
N ARG A 808 10.58 -9.24 -0.30
CA ARG A 808 10.99 -7.90 0.12
C ARG A 808 12.10 -7.28 -0.75
N ARG A 809 12.21 -7.70 -1.98
CA ARG A 809 13.17 -7.23 -2.96
C ARG A 809 12.61 -7.25 -4.37
N VAL A 810 13.22 -6.47 -5.22
CA VAL A 810 12.96 -6.54 -6.66
C VAL A 810 13.35 -7.91 -7.19
N LEU A 811 12.51 -8.47 -8.04
CA LEU A 811 12.80 -9.72 -8.73
C LEU A 811 13.90 -9.53 -9.75
N THR A 812 14.68 -10.57 -9.95
CA THR A 812 15.77 -10.61 -10.92
C THR A 812 15.53 -11.73 -11.93
N ILE A 813 16.31 -11.73 -12.99
CA ILE A 813 16.29 -12.82 -13.97
C ILE A 813 16.51 -14.19 -13.30
N ASP A 814 17.24 -14.22 -12.19
CA ASP A 814 17.56 -15.44 -11.48
C ASP A 814 16.34 -16.10 -10.81
N ASP A 815 15.25 -15.36 -10.64
CA ASP A 815 14.00 -15.82 -10.01
C ASP A 815 13.04 -16.47 -11.04
N ARG A 816 13.31 -16.32 -12.33
CA ARG A 816 12.39 -16.65 -13.43
C ARG A 816 11.96 -18.12 -13.44
N GLU A 817 12.90 -19.05 -13.26
CA GLU A 817 12.60 -20.48 -13.26
C GLU A 817 11.71 -20.89 -12.10
N ASP A 818 11.98 -20.33 -10.92
CA ASP A 818 11.17 -20.60 -9.73
C ASP A 818 9.77 -20.00 -9.89
N ILE A 819 9.67 -18.77 -10.46
CA ILE A 819 8.38 -18.13 -10.80
C ILE A 819 7.60 -19.00 -11.79
N GLN A 820 8.27 -19.51 -12.84
CA GLN A 820 7.62 -20.39 -13.82
C GLN A 820 7.06 -21.64 -13.14
N SER A 821 7.82 -22.26 -12.23
CA SER A 821 7.35 -23.42 -11.49
C SER A 821 6.10 -23.11 -10.63
N ILE A 822 6.05 -21.93 -10.02
CA ILE A 822 4.87 -21.47 -9.28
C ILE A 822 3.67 -21.27 -10.20
N VAL A 823 3.87 -20.65 -11.36
CA VAL A 823 2.85 -20.45 -12.39
C VAL A 823 2.28 -21.78 -12.86
N ASP A 824 3.14 -22.75 -13.15
CA ASP A 824 2.73 -24.08 -13.61
C ASP A 824 1.93 -24.84 -12.55
N GLU A 825 2.29 -24.70 -11.28
CA GLU A 825 1.52 -25.28 -10.19
C GLU A 825 0.16 -24.58 -10.01
N ALA A 826 0.12 -23.26 -10.13
CA ALA A 826 -1.12 -22.48 -10.08
C ALA A 826 -2.11 -22.86 -11.21
N LYS A 827 -1.61 -23.13 -12.41
CA LYS A 827 -2.41 -23.62 -13.55
C LYS A 827 -3.08 -24.96 -13.22
N LYS A 828 -2.35 -25.90 -12.63
CA LYS A 828 -2.89 -27.20 -12.19
C LYS A 828 -3.99 -27.03 -11.15
N LYS A 829 -3.94 -25.97 -10.35
CA LYS A 829 -4.94 -25.60 -9.34
C LYS A 829 -6.03 -24.65 -9.84
N GLN A 830 -6.20 -24.53 -11.16
CA GLN A 830 -7.25 -23.72 -11.78
C GLN A 830 -7.19 -22.24 -11.37
N TYR A 831 -5.98 -21.67 -11.22
CA TYR A 831 -5.75 -20.25 -10.93
C TYR A 831 -6.36 -19.75 -9.61
N ARG A 832 -6.62 -20.64 -8.65
CA ARG A 832 -7.29 -20.30 -7.39
C ARG A 832 -6.36 -19.54 -6.45
N LEU A 833 -6.85 -18.44 -5.89
CA LEU A 833 -6.02 -17.45 -5.18
C LEU A 833 -5.29 -18.02 -3.96
N GLN A 834 -5.97 -18.77 -3.07
CA GLN A 834 -5.28 -19.36 -1.90
C GLN A 834 -4.23 -20.39 -2.33
N ASP A 835 -4.53 -21.18 -3.38
CA ASP A 835 -3.58 -22.18 -3.89
C ASP A 835 -2.33 -21.51 -4.48
N ILE A 836 -2.47 -20.33 -5.09
CA ILE A 836 -1.33 -19.54 -5.59
C ILE A 836 -0.49 -19.01 -4.42
N VAL A 837 -1.12 -18.43 -3.39
CA VAL A 837 -0.43 -17.95 -2.19
C VAL A 837 0.31 -19.10 -1.51
N ARG A 838 -0.35 -20.27 -1.41
CA ARG A 838 0.25 -21.51 -0.88
C ARG A 838 1.44 -21.97 -1.74
N ALA A 839 1.31 -21.97 -3.05
CA ALA A 839 2.38 -22.36 -3.97
C ALA A 839 3.61 -21.45 -3.83
N VAL A 840 3.42 -20.13 -3.69
CA VAL A 840 4.50 -19.20 -3.40
C VAL A 840 5.14 -19.52 -2.05
N ALA A 841 4.36 -19.70 -0.98
CA ALA A 841 4.88 -19.97 0.36
C ALA A 841 5.67 -21.30 0.45
N LEU A 842 5.34 -22.29 -0.38
CA LEU A 842 6.01 -23.59 -0.44
C LEU A 842 7.13 -23.68 -1.49
N SER A 843 7.30 -22.65 -2.32
CA SER A 843 8.24 -22.67 -3.44
C SER A 843 9.70 -22.71 -2.99
N GLU A 844 10.57 -23.17 -3.88
CA GLU A 844 12.03 -23.07 -3.67
C GLU A 844 12.48 -21.61 -3.58
N LEU A 845 11.79 -20.70 -4.27
CA LEU A 845 12.08 -19.28 -4.23
C LEU A 845 12.04 -18.69 -2.80
N ILE A 846 11.05 -19.11 -1.99
CA ILE A 846 10.93 -18.69 -0.58
C ILE A 846 12.02 -19.29 0.30
N ARG A 847 12.56 -20.45 -0.05
CA ARG A 847 13.61 -21.13 0.70
C ARG A 847 15.02 -20.67 0.33
N LYS A 848 15.19 -20.12 -0.86
CA LYS A 848 16.47 -19.60 -1.34
C LYS A 848 16.76 -18.25 -0.66
N ARG A 849 18.04 -18.02 -0.50
CA ARG A 849 18.54 -16.79 0.05
C ARG A 849 18.70 -15.72 -1.02
#